data_38cb2891b6d488137b6378f22b8e6d98
#
_entry.id   38cb2891b6d488137b6378f22b8e6d98
#
_cell.length_a   1.000
_cell.length_b   1.000
_cell.length_c   1.000
_cell.angle_alpha   90.00
_cell.angle_beta   90.00
_cell.angle_gamma   90.00
#
_symmetry.space_group_name_H-M   'P 1'
#
loop_
_entity.id
_entity.type
_entity.pdbx_description
1 polymer ?
#
loop_
_entity_poly.entity_id
_entity_poly.type
_entity_poly.pdbx_seq_one_letter_code
_entity_poly.pdbx_strand_id
1 'polypeptide(L)'
;MELYPHNQAAYAALLPMLKTCRRAAVIHPTGTGKSFLAFQLMEEHPAASFLWLSPNDYIAENQRRNAEREFPNAVFMTYPGLLRLSEAEMGELCPDCIILDEFHRCGAYCWSAGVERLLNRYPGAWVLGLSATPIRYLDNCRNMAEELFTVDGRLCVASEMTLGEAIVRGILPAPRYVTTLLQYGQELRRYQKRMEALVPQGMREPSQRYLDALRRSLSRAEGLERVFARYLRKGEKYLLFCPDWAQLQRLREQLPLWLRAVDDTPRCYCLYAGKPETEEEYRAFLADHSDHLKLLLCINRLNEGVHVAGIQGVILFRPTASPILYKQQIGRALTAGAADTPMILDVVNNFDSLASIGTIRQEMAEAAEKLRRTGQAEKIRVERFRVEGQTEDCARLVRELENCLSCTWELWYEAACAYYRTHGDLKVPKRHVTESGLQLGVWIQTQRAVYGGSGRGTLSPDRVKALNAIGMVWGDVQEAAWNDGWELAREYFEANGSLLVPEDCEVHGFELGKWIAYQRKRKREGKLPENRRVRLEDIGMVWDAAEAKWEMHYAEAKAYFAENGNLNIPKAYRTKDGFLLGMWVAGQRRAREKGLTPGQIERLDAIGMVWKGSFDAQWQSAYARAEDYYRENGNLNIPYVYCTADGYRLGRWLARQKSARRSPGKNSNSVLTRERIEKLERLGIEWDAAG
;
A
#
# COMPACT_ATOMS: atom_id res chain seq x y z
N MET A 1 -9.56 20.29 31.29
CA MET A 1 -9.93 18.88 31.05
C MET A 1 -9.30 18.02 32.14
N GLU A 2 -10.04 17.13 32.82
CA GLU A 2 -9.44 16.28 33.85
C GLU A 2 -9.09 14.90 33.26
N LEU A 3 -7.81 14.55 33.32
CA LEU A 3 -7.34 13.25 32.80
C LEU A 3 -7.76 12.11 33.74
N TYR A 4 -8.16 10.98 33.18
CA TYR A 4 -8.35 9.74 33.97
C TYR A 4 -7.04 9.38 34.72
N PRO A 5 -7.12 8.75 35.91
CA PRO A 5 -5.92 8.46 36.72
C PRO A 5 -4.81 7.70 35.99
N HIS A 6 -5.16 6.76 35.11
CA HIS A 6 -4.17 6.04 34.28
C HIS A 6 -3.53 6.95 33.22
N ASN A 7 -4.26 7.93 32.69
CA ASN A 7 -3.74 8.91 31.75
C ASN A 7 -2.90 9.98 32.45
N GLN A 8 -3.22 10.35 33.72
CA GLN A 8 -2.36 11.21 34.52
C GLN A 8 -0.96 10.58 34.71
N ALA A 9 -0.92 9.27 35.05
CA ALA A 9 0.33 8.54 35.17
C ALA A 9 1.10 8.46 33.83
N ALA A 10 0.38 8.22 32.73
CA ALA A 10 0.99 8.19 31.39
C ALA A 10 1.53 9.58 30.98
N TYR A 11 0.80 10.65 31.30
CA TYR A 11 1.20 12.01 31.01
C TYR A 11 2.42 12.45 31.83
N ALA A 12 2.48 12.06 33.11
CA ALA A 12 3.64 12.30 33.96
C ALA A 12 4.92 11.62 33.45
N ALA A 13 4.80 10.48 32.75
CA ALA A 13 5.94 9.81 32.10
C ALA A 13 6.25 10.41 30.72
N LEU A 14 5.23 10.91 30.01
CA LEU A 14 5.32 11.48 28.67
C LEU A 14 6.16 12.76 28.62
N LEU A 15 5.87 13.74 29.50
CA LEU A 15 6.52 15.06 29.47
C LEU A 15 8.03 15.01 29.63
N PRO A 16 8.63 14.30 30.62
CA PRO A 16 10.06 14.18 30.73
C PRO A 16 10.70 13.54 29.50
N MET A 17 10.01 12.54 28.91
CA MET A 17 10.50 11.83 27.73
C MET A 17 10.51 12.75 26.49
N LEU A 18 9.47 13.55 26.27
CA LEU A 18 9.45 14.55 25.18
C LEU A 18 10.55 15.62 25.39
N LYS A 19 10.77 16.06 26.60
CA LYS A 19 11.84 17.04 26.90
C LYS A 19 13.23 16.48 26.65
N THR A 20 13.45 15.19 26.93
CA THR A 20 14.78 14.56 26.85
C THR A 20 15.05 13.99 25.44
N CYS A 21 14.11 13.19 24.92
CA CYS A 21 14.28 12.43 23.67
C CYS A 21 13.60 13.12 22.47
N ARG A 22 12.81 14.19 22.68
CA ARG A 22 11.94 14.82 21.70
C ARG A 22 10.91 13.90 21.05
N ARG A 23 10.90 12.64 21.39
CA ARG A 23 9.98 11.62 20.88
C ARG A 23 9.42 10.80 22.03
N ALA A 24 8.13 10.54 22.03
CA ALA A 24 7.49 9.66 22.99
C ALA A 24 6.23 9.02 22.41
N ALA A 25 6.00 7.74 22.70
CA ALA A 25 4.79 7.02 22.31
C ALA A 25 3.96 6.62 23.54
N VAL A 26 2.64 6.59 23.38
CA VAL A 26 1.68 5.99 24.31
C VAL A 26 0.88 4.93 23.56
N ILE A 27 0.95 3.69 24.06
CA ILE A 27 0.34 2.52 23.47
C ILE A 27 -0.73 1.99 24.43
N HIS A 28 -1.95 2.50 24.27
CA HIS A 28 -3.11 2.14 25.11
C HIS A 28 -4.27 1.64 24.25
N PRO A 29 -5.10 0.70 24.74
CA PRO A 29 -6.26 0.22 24.01
C PRO A 29 -7.23 1.32 23.59
N THR A 30 -8.05 1.04 22.59
CA THR A 30 -9.17 1.92 22.23
C THR A 30 -10.11 2.08 23.44
N GLY A 31 -10.67 3.27 23.62
CA GLY A 31 -11.60 3.57 24.70
C GLY A 31 -10.94 4.05 26.00
N THR A 32 -9.62 4.05 26.12
CA THR A 32 -8.89 4.52 27.32
C THR A 32 -8.65 6.03 27.37
N GLY A 33 -9.09 6.78 26.38
CA GLY A 33 -8.94 8.24 26.35
C GLY A 33 -7.53 8.73 25.97
N LYS A 34 -6.79 8.00 25.12
CA LYS A 34 -5.44 8.39 24.66
C LYS A 34 -5.34 9.82 24.12
N SER A 35 -6.36 10.24 23.34
CA SER A 35 -6.38 11.57 22.70
C SER A 35 -6.35 12.71 23.72
N PHE A 36 -6.88 12.49 24.93
CA PHE A 36 -6.86 13.49 25.99
C PHE A 36 -5.45 13.86 26.45
N LEU A 37 -4.48 12.96 26.30
CA LEU A 37 -3.06 13.25 26.58
C LEU A 37 -2.53 14.35 25.66
N ALA A 38 -2.89 14.26 24.36
CA ALA A 38 -2.50 15.27 23.40
C ALA A 38 -3.23 16.60 23.61
N PHE A 39 -4.51 16.56 23.95
CA PHE A 39 -5.27 17.77 24.28
C PHE A 39 -4.74 18.45 25.54
N GLN A 40 -4.36 17.69 26.56
CA GLN A 40 -3.70 18.22 27.75
C GLN A 40 -2.36 18.89 27.40
N LEU A 41 -1.59 18.27 26.51
CA LEU A 41 -0.32 18.84 26.04
C LEU A 41 -0.53 20.17 25.29
N MET A 42 -1.57 20.26 24.47
CA MET A 42 -1.94 21.50 23.77
C MET A 42 -2.41 22.60 24.73
N GLU A 43 -3.16 22.24 25.75
CA GLU A 43 -3.68 23.18 26.75
C GLU A 43 -2.55 23.75 27.61
N GLU A 44 -1.55 22.94 27.98
CA GLU A 44 -0.40 23.39 28.76
C GLU A 44 0.64 24.18 27.96
N HIS A 45 0.61 24.08 26.62
CA HIS A 45 1.54 24.74 25.74
C HIS A 45 0.83 25.63 24.68
N PRO A 46 0.06 26.65 25.10
CA PRO A 46 -0.77 27.45 24.19
C PRO A 46 0.01 28.27 23.17
N ALA A 47 1.29 28.53 23.42
CA ALA A 47 2.17 29.23 22.51
C ALA A 47 2.84 28.33 21.46
N ALA A 48 2.77 27.01 21.63
CA ALA A 48 3.35 26.05 20.69
C ALA A 48 2.38 25.74 19.56
N SER A 49 2.91 25.50 18.37
CA SER A 49 2.16 25.05 17.19
C SER A 49 2.10 23.53 17.13
N PHE A 50 0.93 23.00 16.89
CA PHE A 50 0.71 21.55 16.84
C PHE A 50 0.25 21.10 15.45
N LEU A 51 0.83 20.01 14.97
CA LEU A 51 0.36 19.30 13.78
C LEU A 51 -0.15 17.93 14.19
N TRP A 52 -1.46 17.70 14.07
CA TRP A 52 -2.10 16.42 14.35
C TRP A 52 -2.33 15.65 13.06
N LEU A 53 -1.69 14.51 12.90
CA LEU A 53 -1.83 13.61 11.76
C LEU A 53 -2.72 12.42 12.11
N SER A 54 -3.75 12.19 11.31
CA SER A 54 -4.71 11.09 11.45
C SER A 54 -4.79 10.24 10.17
N PRO A 55 -5.22 8.96 10.25
CA PRO A 55 -5.35 8.10 9.08
C PRO A 55 -6.36 8.59 8.03
N ASN A 56 -7.42 9.31 8.43
CA ASN A 56 -8.46 9.82 7.55
C ASN A 56 -9.17 11.04 8.14
N ASP A 57 -9.90 11.77 7.28
CA ASP A 57 -10.60 13.00 7.66
C ASP A 57 -11.66 12.78 8.75
N TYR A 58 -12.28 11.62 8.76
CA TYR A 58 -13.31 11.28 9.74
C TYR A 58 -12.73 11.17 11.17
N ILE A 59 -11.56 10.59 11.33
CA ILE A 59 -10.84 10.53 12.61
C ILE A 59 -10.43 11.94 13.02
N ALA A 60 -9.89 12.71 12.12
CA ALA A 60 -9.49 14.10 12.38
C ALA A 60 -10.67 14.95 12.86
N GLU A 61 -11.82 14.84 12.20
CA GLU A 61 -13.05 15.54 12.57
C GLU A 61 -13.59 15.07 13.94
N ASN A 62 -13.55 13.76 14.21
CA ASN A 62 -13.98 13.22 15.50
C ASN A 62 -13.06 13.68 16.64
N GLN A 63 -11.75 13.78 16.40
CA GLN A 63 -10.82 14.34 17.39
C GLN A 63 -11.09 15.82 17.68
N ARG A 64 -11.39 16.62 16.65
CA ARG A 64 -11.81 18.02 16.82
C ARG A 64 -13.06 18.14 17.70
N ARG A 65 -14.08 17.28 17.49
CA ARG A 65 -15.31 17.28 18.28
C ARG A 65 -15.08 16.83 19.73
N ASN A 66 -14.22 15.82 19.93
CA ASN A 66 -13.89 15.31 21.27
C ASN A 66 -13.03 16.27 22.08
N ALA A 67 -12.42 17.25 21.45
CA ALA A 67 -11.57 18.24 22.10
C ALA A 67 -12.32 19.18 23.06
N GLU A 68 -13.68 19.21 23.02
CA GLU A 68 -14.56 20.08 23.85
C GLU A 68 -14.22 21.59 23.78
N ARG A 69 -13.13 21.95 23.13
CA ARG A 69 -12.61 23.32 22.93
C ARG A 69 -11.95 23.42 21.55
N GLU A 70 -11.92 24.63 21.01
CA GLU A 70 -11.11 24.93 19.85
C GLU A 70 -9.65 25.12 20.24
N PHE A 71 -8.74 24.48 19.51
CA PHE A 71 -7.30 24.69 19.62
C PHE A 71 -6.79 25.46 18.40
N PRO A 72 -6.74 26.80 18.45
CA PRO A 72 -6.33 27.61 17.30
C PRO A 72 -4.86 27.40 16.91
N ASN A 73 -4.06 26.87 17.82
CA ASN A 73 -2.66 26.53 17.65
C ASN A 73 -2.44 25.08 17.09
N ALA A 74 -3.51 24.39 16.68
CA ALA A 74 -3.43 23.02 16.18
C ALA A 74 -3.97 22.92 14.74
N VAL A 75 -3.17 22.36 13.85
CA VAL A 75 -3.54 21.97 12.50
C VAL A 75 -3.83 20.48 12.47
N PHE A 76 -5.03 20.12 12.06
CA PHE A 76 -5.43 18.72 11.88
C PHE A 76 -5.36 18.35 10.41
N MET A 77 -4.61 17.32 10.09
CA MET A 77 -4.37 16.84 8.73
C MET A 77 -4.39 15.31 8.68
N THR A 78 -4.61 14.76 7.48
CA THR A 78 -4.50 13.31 7.29
C THR A 78 -3.14 12.92 6.74
N TYR A 79 -2.70 11.66 6.98
CA TYR A 79 -1.48 11.13 6.35
C TYR A 79 -1.52 11.23 4.81
N PRO A 80 -2.65 10.89 4.12
CA PRO A 80 -2.78 11.17 2.68
C PRO A 80 -2.71 12.66 2.31
N GLY A 81 -3.21 13.55 3.17
CA GLY A 81 -3.10 15.00 3.00
C GLY A 81 -1.65 15.46 3.03
N LEU A 82 -0.89 14.99 4.03
CA LEU A 82 0.53 15.29 4.17
C LEU A 82 1.35 14.90 2.92
N LEU A 83 1.05 13.76 2.31
CA LEU A 83 1.74 13.29 1.11
C LEU A 83 1.57 14.22 -0.10
N ARG A 84 0.43 14.93 -0.18
CA ARG A 84 0.12 15.81 -1.31
C ARG A 84 0.80 17.17 -1.20
N LEU A 85 1.33 17.51 -0.03
CA LEU A 85 2.00 18.80 0.18
C LEU A 85 3.30 18.86 -0.61
N SER A 86 3.49 19.99 -1.29
CA SER A 86 4.78 20.38 -1.85
C SER A 86 5.79 20.70 -0.75
N GLU A 87 7.07 20.79 -1.08
CA GLU A 87 8.11 21.18 -0.12
C GLU A 87 7.89 22.60 0.45
N ALA A 88 7.33 23.52 -0.35
CA ALA A 88 7.01 24.86 0.10
C ALA A 88 5.87 24.84 1.14
N GLU A 89 4.74 24.18 0.83
CA GLU A 89 3.61 24.06 1.75
C GLU A 89 3.98 23.32 3.04
N MET A 90 4.80 22.27 2.93
CA MET A 90 5.33 21.58 4.11
C MET A 90 6.22 22.50 4.94
N GLY A 91 6.95 23.43 4.30
CA GLY A 91 7.79 24.42 4.97
C GLY A 91 7.02 25.46 5.78
N GLU A 92 5.76 25.70 5.45
CA GLU A 92 4.88 26.67 6.13
C GLU A 92 4.24 26.10 7.41
N LEU A 93 4.24 24.77 7.60
CA LEU A 93 3.59 24.13 8.75
C LEU A 93 4.25 24.50 10.09
N CYS A 94 5.56 24.64 10.14
CA CYS A 94 6.39 24.99 11.30
C CYS A 94 5.88 24.46 12.66
N PRO A 95 5.65 23.14 12.81
CA PRO A 95 5.13 22.60 14.05
C PRO A 95 6.21 22.52 15.13
N ASP A 96 5.88 22.96 16.35
CA ASP A 96 6.68 22.69 17.54
C ASP A 96 6.44 21.27 18.06
N CYS A 97 5.25 20.73 17.80
CA CYS A 97 4.87 19.35 18.17
C CYS A 97 4.07 18.67 17.06
N ILE A 98 4.47 17.45 16.72
CA ILE A 98 3.82 16.58 15.76
C ILE A 98 3.15 15.44 16.53
N ILE A 99 1.84 15.26 16.35
CA ILE A 99 1.06 14.17 16.93
C ILE A 99 0.75 13.16 15.83
N LEU A 100 1.21 11.93 16.01
CA LEU A 100 0.98 10.81 15.12
C LEU A 100 -0.12 9.91 15.70
N ASP A 101 -1.38 10.14 15.31
CA ASP A 101 -2.51 9.35 15.76
C ASP A 101 -2.59 8.04 14.97
N GLU A 102 -2.78 6.92 15.66
CA GLU A 102 -2.69 5.55 15.14
C GLU A 102 -1.36 5.31 14.37
N PHE A 103 -0.24 5.69 15.02
CA PHE A 103 1.11 5.70 14.40
C PHE A 103 1.56 4.34 13.84
N HIS A 104 0.94 3.22 14.25
CA HIS A 104 1.18 1.92 13.62
C HIS A 104 0.89 1.92 12.11
N ARG A 105 0.15 2.92 11.63
CA ARG A 105 -0.14 3.12 10.22
C ARG A 105 0.93 3.88 9.45
N CYS A 106 1.80 4.60 10.13
CA CYS A 106 2.87 5.37 9.49
C CYS A 106 3.84 4.51 8.66
N GLY A 107 3.96 3.22 8.98
CA GLY A 107 4.74 2.26 8.20
C GLY A 107 4.10 1.82 6.88
N ALA A 108 2.90 2.32 6.52
CA ALA A 108 2.34 2.09 5.20
C ALA A 108 3.27 2.68 4.15
N TYR A 109 3.60 1.89 3.14
CA TYR A 109 4.50 2.29 2.06
C TYR A 109 4.14 3.65 1.46
N CYS A 110 2.84 3.91 1.30
CA CYS A 110 2.34 5.19 0.80
C CYS A 110 2.40 6.33 1.82
N TRP A 111 2.54 6.10 3.14
CA TRP A 111 2.52 7.15 4.16
C TRP A 111 3.88 7.39 4.82
N SER A 112 4.76 6.39 4.85
CA SER A 112 6.09 6.48 5.48
C SER A 112 6.91 7.62 4.90
N ALA A 113 6.95 7.75 3.57
CA ALA A 113 7.69 8.80 2.89
C ALA A 113 7.25 10.22 3.32
N GLY A 114 5.94 10.46 3.47
CA GLY A 114 5.42 11.75 3.94
C GLY A 114 5.79 12.04 5.39
N VAL A 115 5.69 11.04 6.26
CA VAL A 115 6.06 11.16 7.67
C VAL A 115 7.58 11.35 7.81
N GLU A 116 8.39 10.61 7.09
CA GLU A 116 9.85 10.76 7.08
C GLU A 116 10.28 12.15 6.61
N ARG A 117 9.69 12.66 5.50
CA ARG A 117 9.93 14.01 5.02
C ARG A 117 9.63 15.05 6.09
N LEU A 118 8.48 14.92 6.77
CA LEU A 118 8.06 15.81 7.85
C LEU A 118 9.04 15.77 9.02
N LEU A 119 9.38 14.59 9.51
CA LEU A 119 10.29 14.39 10.65
C LEU A 119 11.71 14.87 10.34
N ASN A 120 12.18 14.70 9.11
CA ASN A 120 13.47 15.19 8.64
C ASN A 120 13.50 16.74 8.49
N ARG A 121 12.37 17.32 8.10
CA ARG A 121 12.22 18.77 7.97
C ARG A 121 12.22 19.47 9.32
N TYR A 122 11.62 18.84 10.34
CA TYR A 122 11.44 19.41 11.68
C TYR A 122 12.08 18.53 12.76
N PRO A 123 13.41 18.31 12.74
CA PRO A 123 14.10 17.44 13.69
C PRO A 123 14.05 17.97 15.13
N GLY A 124 13.78 19.25 15.32
CA GLY A 124 13.62 19.92 16.61
C GLY A 124 12.23 19.79 17.22
N ALA A 125 11.21 19.44 16.44
CA ALA A 125 9.85 19.28 16.94
C ALA A 125 9.70 18.12 17.92
N TRP A 126 8.80 18.23 18.87
CA TRP A 126 8.37 17.08 19.65
C TRP A 126 7.52 16.16 18.80
N VAL A 127 7.65 14.84 19.00
CA VAL A 127 6.85 13.85 18.32
C VAL A 127 6.13 12.97 19.34
N LEU A 128 4.80 13.09 19.40
CA LEU A 128 3.92 12.27 20.23
C LEU A 128 3.22 11.21 19.38
N GLY A 129 3.48 9.94 19.63
CA GLY A 129 2.76 8.82 19.01
C GLY A 129 1.65 8.30 19.89
N LEU A 130 0.45 8.17 19.34
CA LEU A 130 -0.71 7.55 19.99
C LEU A 130 -1.15 6.33 19.19
N SER A 131 -1.30 5.17 19.82
CA SER A 131 -1.80 3.97 19.14
C SER A 131 -2.41 2.96 20.12
N ALA A 132 -3.29 2.10 19.62
CA ALA A 132 -3.77 0.94 20.37
C ALA A 132 -2.80 -0.25 20.28
N THR A 133 -1.88 -0.24 19.33
CA THR A 133 -0.87 -1.26 19.09
C THR A 133 0.35 -0.65 18.40
N PRO A 134 1.56 -1.10 18.71
CA PRO A 134 2.75 -0.68 17.97
C PRO A 134 2.96 -1.49 16.69
N ILE A 135 2.29 -2.65 16.57
CA ILE A 135 2.55 -3.64 15.52
C ILE A 135 1.72 -3.36 14.27
N ARG A 136 2.38 -3.33 13.13
CA ARG A 136 1.78 -3.31 11.82
C ARG A 136 1.75 -4.72 11.23
N TYR A 137 0.56 -5.33 11.14
CA TYR A 137 0.39 -6.73 10.71
C TYR A 137 0.44 -6.94 9.20
N LEU A 138 0.17 -5.89 8.41
CA LEU A 138 0.11 -5.99 6.95
C LEU A 138 1.50 -6.16 6.31
N ASP A 139 2.57 -5.78 7.03
CA ASP A 139 3.95 -5.79 6.54
C ASP A 139 4.85 -6.57 7.52
N ASN A 140 4.76 -7.88 7.52
CA ASN A 140 5.61 -8.78 8.32
C ASN A 140 5.67 -8.45 9.84
N CYS A 141 4.59 -7.95 10.43
CA CYS A 141 4.52 -7.62 11.86
C CYS A 141 5.57 -6.57 12.30
N ARG A 142 5.84 -5.55 11.48
CA ARG A 142 6.77 -4.46 11.82
C ARG A 142 6.35 -3.76 13.11
N ASN A 143 7.32 -3.50 13.97
CA ASN A 143 7.11 -2.73 15.21
C ASN A 143 7.35 -1.25 14.95
N MET A 144 6.30 -0.49 14.72
CA MET A 144 6.38 0.94 14.42
C MET A 144 6.84 1.78 15.61
N ALA A 145 6.72 1.29 16.85
CA ALA A 145 7.29 1.96 18.01
C ALA A 145 8.82 1.91 17.98
N GLU A 146 9.40 0.78 17.62
CA GLU A 146 10.85 0.66 17.46
C GLU A 146 11.38 1.53 16.33
N GLU A 147 10.68 1.60 15.21
CA GLU A 147 11.11 2.37 14.04
C GLU A 147 11.02 3.89 14.24
N LEU A 148 9.93 4.39 14.83
CA LEU A 148 9.65 5.83 14.94
C LEU A 148 10.11 6.44 16.26
N PHE A 149 10.16 5.65 17.35
CA PHE A 149 10.37 6.14 18.70
C PHE A 149 11.62 5.56 19.36
N THR A 150 12.59 5.05 18.58
CA THR A 150 13.93 4.76 19.07
C THR A 150 14.85 5.95 18.83
N VAL A 151 15.43 6.49 19.90
CA VAL A 151 16.38 7.60 19.87
C VAL A 151 17.66 7.15 20.59
N ASP A 152 18.80 7.23 19.92
CA ASP A 152 20.10 6.81 20.44
C ASP A 152 20.09 5.39 21.04
N GLY A 153 19.41 4.46 20.36
CA GLY A 153 19.26 3.07 20.79
C GLY A 153 18.30 2.83 21.95
N ARG A 154 17.64 3.86 22.45
CA ARG A 154 16.64 3.78 23.53
C ARG A 154 15.24 3.89 22.96
N LEU A 155 14.37 2.93 23.27
CA LEU A 155 12.95 2.97 22.93
C LEU A 155 12.21 3.97 23.84
N CYS A 156 11.57 4.97 23.23
CA CYS A 156 10.85 6.06 23.91
C CYS A 156 9.35 5.79 23.94
N VAL A 157 8.93 4.77 24.70
CA VAL A 157 7.53 4.48 25.03
C VAL A 157 7.27 4.93 26.46
N ALA A 158 6.46 5.98 26.60
CA ALA A 158 6.15 6.59 27.91
C ALA A 158 5.19 5.72 28.72
N SER A 159 4.24 5.07 28.05
CA SER A 159 3.27 4.19 28.68
C SER A 159 2.75 3.16 27.70
N GLU A 160 2.69 1.92 28.15
CA GLU A 160 2.12 0.80 27.40
C GLU A 160 1.17 0.01 28.29
N MET A 161 0.02 -0.37 27.72
CA MET A 161 -1.01 -1.13 28.41
C MET A 161 -1.76 -2.00 27.39
N THR A 162 -1.94 -3.28 27.71
CA THR A 162 -2.74 -4.20 26.88
C THR A 162 -4.24 -4.05 27.16
N LEU A 163 -5.08 -4.59 26.28
CA LEU A 163 -6.54 -4.61 26.51
C LEU A 163 -6.88 -5.44 27.74
N GLY A 164 -6.22 -6.57 27.93
CA GLY A 164 -6.38 -7.41 29.12
C GLY A 164 -6.00 -6.68 30.40
N GLU A 165 -4.89 -5.93 30.39
CA GLU A 165 -4.49 -5.11 31.54
C GLU A 165 -5.51 -4.01 31.87
N ALA A 166 -6.04 -3.32 30.84
CA ALA A 166 -7.03 -2.28 31.03
C ALA A 166 -8.32 -2.82 31.68
N ILE A 167 -8.74 -4.03 31.28
CA ILE A 167 -9.91 -4.72 31.91
C ILE A 167 -9.58 -5.14 33.33
N VAL A 168 -8.43 -5.76 33.60
CA VAL A 168 -8.03 -6.20 34.95
C VAL A 168 -8.00 -5.03 35.92
N ARG A 169 -7.52 -3.88 35.49
CA ARG A 169 -7.44 -2.66 36.31
C ARG A 169 -8.79 -1.92 36.43
N GLY A 170 -9.84 -2.38 35.74
CA GLY A 170 -11.14 -1.71 35.71
C GLY A 170 -11.11 -0.35 35.00
N ILE A 171 -10.12 -0.09 34.20
CA ILE A 171 -10.04 1.10 33.33
C ILE A 171 -11.08 0.99 32.22
N LEU A 172 -11.17 -0.19 31.62
CA LEU A 172 -12.23 -0.57 30.71
C LEU A 172 -13.18 -1.57 31.38
N PRO A 173 -14.48 -1.49 31.11
CA PRO A 173 -15.44 -2.43 31.67
C PRO A 173 -15.21 -3.84 31.14
N ALA A 174 -15.38 -4.84 31.98
CA ALA A 174 -15.36 -6.24 31.55
C ALA A 174 -16.60 -6.54 30.70
N PRO A 175 -16.47 -7.01 29.46
CA PRO A 175 -17.63 -7.27 28.62
C PRO A 175 -18.38 -8.52 29.04
N ARG A 176 -19.69 -8.53 28.79
CA ARG A 176 -20.48 -9.74 28.72
C ARG A 176 -20.34 -10.34 27.32
N TYR A 177 -19.66 -11.47 27.21
CA TYR A 177 -19.39 -12.11 25.92
C TYR A 177 -20.36 -13.25 25.64
N VAL A 178 -21.12 -13.15 24.55
CA VAL A 178 -22.13 -14.13 24.16
C VAL A 178 -21.73 -14.76 22.85
N THR A 179 -21.65 -16.09 22.81
CA THR A 179 -21.34 -16.85 21.61
C THR A 179 -22.57 -17.57 21.06
N THR A 180 -22.67 -17.71 19.74
CA THR A 180 -23.78 -18.43 19.08
C THR A 180 -23.31 -19.55 18.18
N LEU A 181 -24.20 -20.49 17.89
CA LEU A 181 -23.90 -21.68 17.07
C LEU A 181 -24.26 -21.52 15.58
N LEU A 182 -24.65 -20.33 15.13
CA LEU A 182 -25.23 -20.15 13.79
C LEU A 182 -24.30 -20.59 12.65
N GLN A 183 -23.01 -20.39 12.78
CA GLN A 183 -22.04 -20.74 11.72
C GLN A 183 -21.56 -22.19 11.75
N TYR A 184 -21.75 -22.91 12.84
CA TYR A 184 -21.27 -24.30 12.90
C TYR A 184 -21.89 -25.21 11.83
N GLY A 185 -23.06 -24.89 11.32
CA GLY A 185 -23.65 -25.64 10.19
C GLY A 185 -22.88 -25.49 8.87
N GLN A 186 -22.28 -24.33 8.63
CA GLN A 186 -21.39 -24.12 7.50
C GLN A 186 -20.02 -24.74 7.77
N GLU A 187 -19.53 -24.64 9.00
CA GLU A 187 -18.29 -25.27 9.44
C GLU A 187 -18.33 -26.77 9.36
N LEU A 188 -19.42 -27.40 9.82
CA LEU A 188 -19.61 -28.84 9.72
C LEU A 188 -19.40 -29.32 8.27
N ARG A 189 -20.04 -28.65 7.28
CA ARG A 189 -19.87 -28.98 5.86
C ARG A 189 -18.44 -28.76 5.39
N ARG A 190 -17.77 -27.75 5.91
CA ARG A 190 -16.39 -27.44 5.56
C ARG A 190 -15.39 -28.41 6.19
N TYR A 191 -15.56 -28.78 7.47
CA TYR A 191 -14.76 -29.80 8.10
C TYR A 191 -14.98 -31.17 7.45
N GLN A 192 -16.19 -31.48 7.05
CA GLN A 192 -16.49 -32.68 6.29
C GLN A 192 -15.72 -32.74 4.96
N LYS A 193 -15.79 -31.67 4.16
CA LYS A 193 -15.01 -31.55 2.91
C LYS A 193 -13.50 -31.61 3.15
N ARG A 194 -13.04 -30.98 4.23
CA ARG A 194 -11.63 -30.95 4.60
C ARG A 194 -11.13 -32.35 5.03
N MET A 195 -11.92 -33.05 5.81
CA MET A 195 -11.65 -34.43 6.19
C MET A 195 -11.59 -35.35 4.93
N GLU A 196 -12.56 -35.21 4.04
CA GLU A 196 -12.61 -35.98 2.80
C GLU A 196 -11.38 -35.72 1.90
N ALA A 197 -10.89 -34.48 1.86
CA ALA A 197 -9.76 -34.08 1.05
C ALA A 197 -8.38 -34.38 1.68
N LEU A 198 -8.27 -34.34 3.02
CA LEU A 198 -6.99 -34.37 3.71
C LEU A 198 -6.72 -35.67 4.47
N VAL A 199 -7.77 -36.44 4.82
CA VAL A 199 -7.62 -37.66 5.64
C VAL A 199 -7.85 -38.89 4.78
N PRO A 200 -6.88 -39.82 4.68
CA PRO A 200 -7.04 -41.07 4.01
C PRO A 200 -8.24 -41.86 4.57
N GLN A 201 -8.94 -42.62 3.70
CA GLN A 201 -10.22 -43.26 4.04
C GLN A 201 -10.16 -44.16 5.29
N GLY A 202 -9.05 -44.88 5.51
CA GLY A 202 -8.83 -45.72 6.68
C GLY A 202 -8.56 -44.99 7.99
N MET A 203 -8.32 -43.68 7.97
CA MET A 203 -8.02 -42.84 9.17
C MET A 203 -9.17 -41.91 9.53
N ARG A 204 -10.30 -41.96 8.82
CA ARG A 204 -11.42 -41.00 9.00
C ARG A 204 -12.27 -41.24 10.24
N GLU A 205 -12.25 -42.42 10.81
CA GLU A 205 -13.18 -42.84 11.88
C GLU A 205 -13.17 -41.91 13.10
N PRO A 206 -12.02 -41.52 13.68
CA PRO A 206 -12.00 -40.57 14.82
C PRO A 206 -12.60 -39.23 14.45
N SER A 207 -12.22 -38.65 13.31
CA SER A 207 -12.73 -37.36 12.83
C SER A 207 -14.23 -37.41 12.53
N GLN A 208 -14.74 -38.53 12.01
CA GLN A 208 -16.14 -38.70 11.74
C GLN A 208 -17.00 -38.73 13.01
N ARG A 209 -16.50 -39.36 14.08
CA ARG A 209 -17.19 -39.37 15.40
C ARG A 209 -17.38 -37.96 15.94
N TYR A 210 -16.34 -37.10 15.83
CA TYR A 210 -16.43 -35.71 16.28
C TYR A 210 -17.35 -34.90 15.37
N LEU A 211 -17.34 -35.10 14.04
CA LEU A 211 -18.28 -34.49 13.12
C LEU A 211 -19.73 -34.83 13.42
N ASP A 212 -20.01 -36.06 13.74
CA ASP A 212 -21.36 -36.52 14.09
C ASP A 212 -21.81 -36.03 15.45
N ALA A 213 -20.90 -35.91 16.43
CA ALA A 213 -21.17 -35.26 17.70
C ALA A 213 -21.46 -33.74 17.53
N LEU A 214 -20.68 -33.06 16.69
CA LEU A 214 -20.91 -31.68 16.34
C LEU A 214 -22.25 -31.46 15.65
N ARG A 215 -22.63 -32.33 14.72
CA ARG A 215 -23.94 -32.32 14.04
C ARG A 215 -25.10 -32.45 15.04
N ARG A 216 -24.99 -33.36 16.03
CA ARG A 216 -26.00 -33.53 17.09
C ARG A 216 -26.09 -32.31 17.99
N SER A 217 -24.97 -31.64 18.33
CA SER A 217 -24.97 -30.40 19.12
C SER A 217 -25.63 -29.26 18.36
N LEU A 218 -25.37 -29.14 17.07
CA LEU A 218 -25.97 -28.11 16.20
C LEU A 218 -27.49 -28.27 16.02
N SER A 219 -27.99 -29.49 16.00
CA SER A 219 -29.43 -29.72 15.90
C SER A 219 -30.22 -29.25 17.13
N ARG A 220 -29.53 -28.98 18.24
CA ARG A 220 -30.09 -28.43 19.49
C ARG A 220 -29.90 -26.94 19.66
N ALA A 221 -29.21 -26.26 18.69
CA ALA A 221 -28.86 -24.86 18.78
C ALA A 221 -30.11 -23.95 18.70
N GLU A 222 -30.12 -22.90 19.53
CA GLU A 222 -31.12 -21.83 19.43
C GLU A 222 -30.91 -21.00 18.17
N GLY A 223 -31.99 -20.64 17.48
CA GLY A 223 -31.94 -19.69 16.36
C GLY A 223 -31.57 -18.28 16.83
N LEU A 224 -31.05 -17.45 15.90
CA LEU A 224 -30.68 -16.06 16.20
C LEU A 224 -31.82 -15.23 16.78
N GLU A 225 -33.05 -15.50 16.36
CA GLU A 225 -34.24 -14.83 16.88
C GLU A 225 -34.36 -14.93 18.41
N ARG A 226 -34.14 -16.13 18.94
CA ARG A 226 -34.18 -16.36 20.38
C ARG A 226 -32.98 -15.77 21.09
N VAL A 227 -31.81 -15.83 20.49
CA VAL A 227 -30.60 -15.20 21.02
C VAL A 227 -30.80 -13.69 21.09
N PHE A 228 -31.25 -13.05 20.03
CA PHE A 228 -31.52 -11.62 20.04
C PHE A 228 -32.61 -11.23 21.06
N ALA A 229 -33.71 -11.98 21.11
CA ALA A 229 -34.76 -11.73 22.11
C ALA A 229 -34.27 -11.83 23.56
N ARG A 230 -33.27 -12.70 23.81
CA ARG A 230 -32.68 -12.85 25.16
C ARG A 230 -31.75 -11.70 25.53
N TYR A 231 -30.96 -11.21 24.58
CA TYR A 231 -29.82 -10.33 24.87
C TYR A 231 -30.00 -8.88 24.43
N LEU A 232 -30.76 -8.59 23.38
CA LEU A 232 -30.98 -7.22 22.93
C LEU A 232 -32.26 -6.61 23.56
N ARG A 233 -32.27 -5.30 23.64
CA ARG A 233 -33.42 -4.56 24.20
C ARG A 233 -33.81 -3.41 23.30
N LYS A 234 -35.07 -3.06 23.32
CA LYS A 234 -35.62 -1.87 22.68
C LYS A 234 -34.94 -0.62 23.25
N GLY A 235 -34.76 0.42 22.45
CA GLY A 235 -34.07 1.63 22.89
C GLY A 235 -32.53 1.59 22.77
N GLU A 236 -31.91 0.41 22.74
CA GLU A 236 -30.46 0.24 22.72
C GLU A 236 -29.85 0.48 21.34
N LYS A 237 -28.54 0.77 21.32
CA LYS A 237 -27.71 0.97 20.10
C LYS A 237 -26.59 -0.07 20.04
N TYR A 238 -26.41 -0.72 18.88
CA TYR A 238 -25.34 -1.69 18.65
C TYR A 238 -24.61 -1.44 17.35
N LEU A 239 -23.30 -1.74 17.31
CA LEU A 239 -22.52 -1.82 16.08
C LEU A 239 -22.52 -3.27 15.57
N LEU A 240 -22.75 -3.47 14.30
CA LEU A 240 -22.76 -4.77 13.66
C LEU A 240 -21.68 -4.83 12.58
N PHE A 241 -20.65 -5.64 12.80
CA PHE A 241 -19.53 -5.76 11.88
C PHE A 241 -19.78 -6.83 10.82
N CYS A 242 -19.80 -6.41 9.54
CA CYS A 242 -19.99 -7.26 8.36
C CYS A 242 -18.67 -7.53 7.64
N PRO A 243 -18.52 -8.67 6.96
CA PRO A 243 -17.32 -8.98 6.18
C PRO A 243 -17.24 -8.18 4.87
N ASP A 244 -18.35 -8.04 4.16
CA ASP A 244 -18.45 -7.40 2.85
C ASP A 244 -19.83 -6.77 2.62
N TRP A 245 -19.94 -6.02 1.50
CA TRP A 245 -21.17 -5.31 1.13
C TRP A 245 -22.34 -6.24 0.81
N ALA A 246 -22.08 -7.36 0.15
CA ALA A 246 -23.13 -8.32 -0.20
C ALA A 246 -23.78 -8.94 1.05
N GLN A 247 -22.95 -9.27 2.05
CA GLN A 247 -23.43 -9.77 3.34
C GLN A 247 -24.18 -8.69 4.12
N LEU A 248 -23.69 -7.45 4.11
CA LEU A 248 -24.35 -6.32 4.75
C LEU A 248 -25.78 -6.15 4.20
N GLN A 249 -25.97 -6.15 2.89
CA GLN A 249 -27.28 -6.04 2.27
C GLN A 249 -28.22 -7.18 2.67
N ARG A 250 -27.73 -8.42 2.65
CA ARG A 250 -28.52 -9.59 3.10
C ARG A 250 -28.92 -9.46 4.57
N LEU A 251 -28.02 -9.00 5.42
CA LEU A 251 -28.30 -8.82 6.85
C LEU A 251 -29.34 -7.70 7.04
N ARG A 252 -29.23 -6.60 6.30
CA ARG A 252 -30.21 -5.49 6.35
C ARG A 252 -31.65 -5.98 6.07
N GLU A 253 -31.80 -6.95 5.15
CA GLU A 253 -33.09 -7.56 4.83
C GLU A 253 -33.56 -8.57 5.89
N GLN A 254 -32.64 -9.33 6.49
CA GLN A 254 -32.95 -10.40 7.42
C GLN A 254 -33.11 -9.96 8.88
N LEU A 255 -32.37 -8.93 9.29
CA LEU A 255 -32.38 -8.44 10.67
C LEU A 255 -33.76 -8.07 11.19
N PRO A 256 -34.65 -7.37 10.43
CA PRO A 256 -35.98 -7.08 10.92
C PRO A 256 -36.81 -8.32 11.26
N LEU A 257 -36.61 -9.42 10.51
CA LEU A 257 -37.28 -10.69 10.79
C LEU A 257 -36.76 -11.33 12.08
N TRP A 258 -35.45 -11.35 12.29
CA TRP A 258 -34.82 -11.94 13.48
C TRP A 258 -35.04 -11.11 14.75
N LEU A 259 -35.28 -9.82 14.60
CA LEU A 259 -35.43 -8.87 15.71
C LEU A 259 -36.88 -8.63 16.11
N ARG A 260 -37.86 -9.19 15.38
CA ARG A 260 -39.29 -8.95 15.60
C ARG A 260 -39.76 -9.19 17.05
N ALA A 261 -39.13 -10.15 17.73
CA ALA A 261 -39.44 -10.41 19.15
C ALA A 261 -38.83 -9.37 20.12
N VAL A 262 -37.89 -8.54 19.66
CA VAL A 262 -37.27 -7.46 20.44
C VAL A 262 -37.93 -6.13 20.10
N ASP A 263 -38.09 -5.83 18.81
CA ASP A 263 -38.68 -4.61 18.30
C ASP A 263 -39.33 -4.92 16.93
N ASP A 264 -40.60 -4.51 16.77
CA ASP A 264 -41.36 -4.73 15.52
C ASP A 264 -40.80 -3.91 14.35
N THR A 265 -40.15 -2.80 14.66
CA THR A 265 -39.61 -1.84 13.67
C THR A 265 -38.20 -1.39 14.05
N PRO A 266 -37.23 -2.33 14.08
CA PRO A 266 -35.86 -2.00 14.40
C PRO A 266 -35.26 -1.08 13.34
N ARG A 267 -34.41 -0.14 13.72
CA ARG A 267 -33.79 0.81 12.81
C ARG A 267 -32.40 0.32 12.42
N CYS A 268 -32.20 0.05 11.15
CA CYS A 268 -30.93 -0.42 10.58
C CYS A 268 -30.30 0.68 9.72
N TYR A 269 -29.11 1.09 10.10
CA TYR A 269 -28.27 2.07 9.44
C TYR A 269 -27.04 1.39 8.88
N CYS A 270 -26.41 1.98 7.84
CA CYS A 270 -25.25 1.43 7.21
C CYS A 270 -24.08 2.44 7.21
N LEU A 271 -22.84 1.94 7.28
CA LEU A 271 -21.64 2.73 7.10
C LEU A 271 -20.59 1.93 6.33
N TYR A 272 -20.27 2.37 5.11
CA TYR A 272 -19.27 1.73 4.27
C TYR A 272 -18.45 2.75 3.48
N ALA A 273 -17.12 2.64 3.52
CA ALA A 273 -16.21 3.59 2.86
C ALA A 273 -16.38 3.66 1.33
N GLY A 274 -16.82 2.58 0.68
CA GLY A 274 -17.09 2.52 -0.75
C GLY A 274 -18.43 3.14 -1.20
N LYS A 275 -19.22 3.70 -0.26
CA LYS A 275 -20.56 4.23 -0.49
C LYS A 275 -20.75 5.51 0.32
N PRO A 276 -20.42 6.69 -0.26
CA PRO A 276 -20.52 7.98 0.45
C PRO A 276 -21.91 8.29 1.00
N GLU A 277 -22.98 7.85 0.32
CA GLU A 277 -24.37 7.98 0.77
C GLU A 277 -24.65 7.38 2.15
N THR A 278 -23.83 6.41 2.59
CA THR A 278 -23.99 5.79 3.92
C THR A 278 -23.52 6.71 5.07
N GLU A 279 -22.88 7.82 4.79
CA GLU A 279 -22.48 8.79 5.80
C GLU A 279 -23.66 9.53 6.41
N GLU A 280 -24.69 9.78 5.62
CA GLU A 280 -25.95 10.38 6.11
C GLU A 280 -26.67 9.41 7.06
N GLU A 281 -26.71 8.10 6.70
CA GLU A 281 -27.25 7.07 7.58
C GLU A 281 -26.49 6.99 8.92
N TYR A 282 -25.18 7.15 8.88
CA TYR A 282 -24.36 7.18 10.09
C TYR A 282 -24.67 8.40 10.98
N ARG A 283 -24.82 9.59 10.39
CA ARG A 283 -25.23 10.80 11.12
C ARG A 283 -26.63 10.63 11.73
N ALA A 284 -27.56 10.03 10.96
CA ALA A 284 -28.89 9.72 11.45
C ALA A 284 -28.85 8.72 12.62
N PHE A 285 -27.99 7.69 12.56
CA PHE A 285 -27.78 6.76 13.68
C PHE A 285 -27.30 7.46 14.95
N LEU A 286 -26.35 8.39 14.82
CA LEU A 286 -25.86 9.15 15.98
C LEU A 286 -26.97 10.01 16.62
N ALA A 287 -27.76 10.66 15.80
CA ALA A 287 -28.84 11.55 16.20
C ALA A 287 -30.13 10.83 16.63
N ASP A 288 -30.24 9.51 16.39
CA ASP A 288 -31.44 8.76 16.73
C ASP A 288 -31.49 8.44 18.22
N HIS A 289 -32.41 9.10 18.95
CA HIS A 289 -32.74 8.89 20.37
C HIS A 289 -34.11 8.22 20.57
N SER A 290 -34.69 7.64 19.48
CA SER A 290 -35.97 6.95 19.58
C SER A 290 -35.93 5.71 20.47
N ASP A 291 -37.09 5.24 20.89
CA ASP A 291 -37.23 4.01 21.69
C ASP A 291 -37.13 2.72 20.86
N HIS A 292 -36.63 2.80 19.60
CA HIS A 292 -36.40 1.63 18.77
C HIS A 292 -35.02 1.04 19.03
N LEU A 293 -34.86 -0.27 18.73
CA LEU A 293 -33.56 -0.90 18.66
C LEU A 293 -32.83 -0.37 17.43
N LYS A 294 -31.62 0.14 17.61
CA LYS A 294 -30.79 0.75 16.56
C LYS A 294 -29.54 -0.06 16.27
N LEU A 295 -29.36 -0.44 15.03
CA LEU A 295 -28.21 -1.21 14.55
C LEU A 295 -27.47 -0.42 13.48
N LEU A 296 -26.17 -0.24 13.65
CA LEU A 296 -25.30 0.31 12.62
C LEU A 296 -24.47 -0.82 12.01
N LEU A 297 -24.79 -1.19 10.78
CA LEU A 297 -24.08 -2.19 10.01
C LEU A 297 -22.85 -1.53 9.37
N CYS A 298 -21.66 -2.04 9.64
CA CYS A 298 -20.41 -1.42 9.19
C CYS A 298 -19.42 -2.44 8.62
N ILE A 299 -18.64 -1.96 7.64
CA ILE A 299 -17.55 -2.70 7.00
C ILE A 299 -16.29 -1.85 7.10
N ASN A 300 -15.27 -2.34 7.80
CA ASN A 300 -13.92 -1.77 7.92
C ASN A 300 -13.80 -0.33 8.46
N ARG A 301 -14.78 0.55 8.26
CA ARG A 301 -14.65 1.98 8.53
C ARG A 301 -14.62 2.36 10.03
N LEU A 302 -15.30 1.59 10.87
CA LEU A 302 -15.27 1.78 12.33
C LEU A 302 -14.20 0.93 13.03
N ASN A 303 -13.33 0.27 12.31
CA ASN A 303 -12.24 -0.49 12.93
C ASN A 303 -11.23 0.43 13.63
N GLU A 304 -11.17 1.72 13.28
CA GLU A 304 -10.12 2.65 13.72
C GLU A 304 -10.66 4.03 14.09
N GLY A 305 -10.11 4.57 15.17
CA GLY A 305 -10.16 6.00 15.55
C GLY A 305 -11.51 6.64 15.86
N VAL A 306 -12.62 5.92 15.72
CA VAL A 306 -13.96 6.49 15.90
C VAL A 306 -14.57 6.02 17.21
N HIS A 307 -14.82 6.94 18.10
CA HIS A 307 -15.67 6.69 19.28
C HIS A 307 -17.13 6.92 18.92
N VAL A 308 -17.98 5.94 19.18
CA VAL A 308 -19.44 6.06 19.02
C VAL A 308 -20.06 6.04 20.41
N ALA A 309 -20.53 7.19 20.85
CA ALA A 309 -21.14 7.32 22.17
C ALA A 309 -22.49 6.59 22.27
N GLY A 310 -22.81 6.06 23.44
CA GLY A 310 -24.12 5.49 23.75
C GLY A 310 -24.39 4.13 23.14
N ILE A 311 -23.37 3.37 22.73
CA ILE A 311 -23.56 1.99 22.28
C ILE A 311 -23.49 1.02 23.47
N GLN A 312 -24.41 0.06 23.49
CA GLN A 312 -24.51 -0.99 24.52
C GLN A 312 -23.65 -2.22 24.15
N GLY A 313 -23.24 -2.36 22.91
CA GLY A 313 -22.39 -3.47 22.54
C GLY A 313 -22.07 -3.57 21.04
N VAL A 314 -21.40 -4.67 20.69
CA VAL A 314 -21.06 -5.01 19.34
C VAL A 314 -21.56 -6.41 18.95
N ILE A 315 -21.98 -6.57 17.70
CA ILE A 315 -22.42 -7.84 17.11
C ILE A 315 -21.45 -8.18 15.98
N LEU A 316 -20.81 -9.34 16.09
CA LEU A 316 -19.78 -9.77 15.13
C LEU A 316 -20.35 -10.77 14.14
N PHE A 317 -20.62 -10.35 12.91
CA PHE A 317 -20.93 -11.20 11.75
C PHE A 317 -19.71 -11.44 10.85
N ARG A 318 -18.56 -10.89 11.22
CA ARG A 318 -17.32 -11.04 10.48
C ARG A 318 -16.36 -11.97 11.21
N PRO A 319 -15.90 -13.07 10.56
CA PRO A 319 -14.75 -13.81 11.04
C PRO A 319 -13.51 -12.91 11.02
N THR A 320 -12.86 -12.76 12.17
CA THR A 320 -11.69 -11.89 12.30
C THR A 320 -10.47 -12.72 12.67
N ALA A 321 -9.56 -12.88 11.73
CA ALA A 321 -8.32 -13.63 11.94
C ALA A 321 -7.21 -12.80 12.58
N SER A 322 -7.31 -11.46 12.52
CA SER A 322 -6.33 -10.55 13.13
C SER A 322 -6.74 -10.27 14.58
N PRO A 323 -5.92 -10.64 15.57
CA PRO A 323 -6.19 -10.32 16.99
C PRO A 323 -6.34 -8.83 17.24
N ILE A 324 -5.64 -8.02 16.47
CA ILE A 324 -5.70 -6.54 16.59
C ILE A 324 -7.02 -6.01 16.07
N LEU A 325 -7.44 -6.41 14.87
CA LEU A 325 -8.71 -5.98 14.31
C LEU A 325 -9.86 -6.39 15.25
N TYR A 326 -9.79 -7.59 15.80
CA TYR A 326 -10.73 -8.07 16.78
C TYR A 326 -10.75 -7.18 18.04
N LYS A 327 -9.58 -6.88 18.64
CA LYS A 327 -9.47 -5.99 19.80
C LYS A 327 -9.97 -4.58 19.50
N GLN A 328 -9.75 -4.08 18.30
CA GLN A 328 -10.27 -2.79 17.85
C GLN A 328 -11.80 -2.80 17.74
N GLN A 329 -12.38 -3.87 17.20
CA GLN A 329 -13.84 -4.00 17.07
C GLN A 329 -14.53 -4.09 18.43
N ILE A 330 -14.08 -4.96 19.32
CA ILE A 330 -14.66 -5.06 20.66
C ILE A 330 -14.38 -3.82 21.51
N GLY A 331 -13.22 -3.20 21.33
CA GLY A 331 -12.84 -1.97 22.00
C GLY A 331 -13.78 -0.78 21.72
N ARG A 332 -14.60 -0.87 20.65
CA ARG A 332 -15.64 0.13 20.38
C ARG A 332 -16.77 0.12 21.42
N ALA A 333 -17.05 -1.04 21.99
CA ALA A 333 -18.02 -1.14 23.09
C ALA A 333 -17.39 -0.83 24.46
N LEU A 334 -16.07 -0.87 24.58
CA LEU A 334 -15.35 -0.68 25.82
C LEU A 334 -14.89 0.77 25.94
N THR A 335 -15.46 1.52 26.87
CA THR A 335 -15.10 2.93 27.10
C THR A 335 -14.80 3.16 28.57
N ALA A 336 -13.71 3.85 28.87
CA ALA A 336 -13.35 4.19 30.25
C ALA A 336 -14.43 5.07 30.88
N GLY A 337 -14.80 4.74 32.13
CA GLY A 337 -15.83 5.44 32.87
C GLY A 337 -17.26 5.08 32.49
N ALA A 338 -17.51 4.14 31.58
CA ALA A 338 -18.86 3.65 31.30
C ALA A 338 -19.41 2.87 32.52
N ALA A 339 -20.66 3.17 32.89
CA ALA A 339 -21.34 2.52 34.00
C ALA A 339 -21.88 1.13 33.64
N ASP A 340 -22.22 0.92 32.35
CA ASP A 340 -22.85 -0.31 31.87
C ASP A 340 -21.83 -1.36 31.42
N THR A 341 -22.18 -2.63 31.63
CA THR A 341 -21.40 -3.76 31.11
C THR A 341 -21.68 -3.94 29.63
N PRO A 342 -20.74 -3.63 28.72
CA PRO A 342 -20.98 -3.75 27.31
C PRO A 342 -21.13 -5.19 26.88
N MET A 343 -22.00 -5.44 25.89
CA MET A 343 -22.21 -6.76 25.32
C MET A 343 -21.40 -6.98 24.05
N ILE A 344 -20.78 -8.14 23.94
CA ILE A 344 -20.18 -8.64 22.71
C ILE A 344 -20.95 -9.88 22.30
N LEU A 345 -21.70 -9.78 21.21
CA LEU A 345 -22.43 -10.90 20.63
C LEU A 345 -21.65 -11.45 19.41
N ASP A 346 -20.99 -12.56 19.59
CA ASP A 346 -20.19 -13.21 18.55
C ASP A 346 -21.00 -14.27 17.81
N VAL A 347 -21.54 -13.89 16.65
CA VAL A 347 -22.38 -14.76 15.83
C VAL A 347 -21.54 -15.70 14.95
N VAL A 348 -20.30 -15.34 14.68
CA VAL A 348 -19.39 -16.08 13.80
C VAL A 348 -18.35 -16.89 14.55
N ASN A 349 -18.46 -16.89 15.88
CA ASN A 349 -17.58 -17.63 16.77
C ASN A 349 -16.09 -17.32 16.56
N ASN A 350 -15.75 -16.01 16.57
CA ASN A 350 -14.37 -15.59 16.67
C ASN A 350 -13.68 -16.11 17.95
N PHE A 351 -14.47 -16.62 18.90
CA PHE A 351 -14.00 -17.25 20.12
C PHE A 351 -13.12 -18.48 19.87
N ASP A 352 -13.48 -19.31 18.89
CA ASP A 352 -12.70 -20.51 18.53
C ASP A 352 -11.57 -20.23 17.56
N SER A 353 -11.54 -19.06 16.94
CA SER A 353 -10.33 -18.58 16.29
C SER A 353 -9.37 -18.11 17.40
N LEU A 354 -8.68 -19.08 17.98
CA LEU A 354 -7.81 -19.07 19.17
C LEU A 354 -6.92 -17.83 19.40
N ALA A 355 -6.77 -16.99 18.43
CA ALA A 355 -5.92 -15.81 18.51
C ALA A 355 -6.56 -14.61 19.23
N SER A 356 -7.88 -14.57 19.43
CA SER A 356 -8.53 -13.33 19.88
C SER A 356 -8.91 -13.29 21.35
N ILE A 357 -9.71 -14.23 21.83
CA ILE A 357 -10.10 -14.25 23.26
C ILE A 357 -9.10 -14.96 24.15
N GLY A 358 -8.50 -16.03 23.66
CA GLY A 358 -7.37 -16.68 24.34
C GLY A 358 -6.30 -15.66 24.66
N THR A 359 -5.99 -14.78 23.71
CA THR A 359 -5.01 -13.69 23.89
C THR A 359 -5.46 -12.68 24.95
N ILE A 360 -6.74 -12.25 24.96
CA ILE A 360 -7.22 -11.30 25.98
C ILE A 360 -7.20 -11.94 27.37
N ARG A 361 -7.64 -13.19 27.50
CA ARG A 361 -7.58 -13.93 28.77
C ARG A 361 -6.15 -14.13 29.25
N GLN A 362 -5.23 -14.41 28.35
CA GLN A 362 -3.81 -14.51 28.63
C GLN A 362 -3.24 -13.16 29.07
N GLU A 363 -3.51 -12.08 28.36
CA GLU A 363 -3.14 -10.72 28.77
C GLU A 363 -3.67 -10.36 30.16
N MET A 364 -4.93 -10.74 30.46
CA MET A 364 -5.51 -10.54 31.77
C MET A 364 -4.78 -11.33 32.86
N ALA A 365 -4.47 -12.59 32.59
CA ALA A 365 -3.74 -13.44 33.52
C ALA A 365 -2.31 -12.90 33.78
N GLU A 366 -1.60 -12.53 32.72
CA GLU A 366 -0.28 -11.94 32.79
C GLU A 366 -0.27 -10.60 33.53
N ALA A 367 -1.26 -9.75 33.27
CA ALA A 367 -1.42 -8.47 33.95
C ALA A 367 -1.71 -8.64 35.43
N ALA A 368 -2.64 -9.56 35.79
CA ALA A 368 -2.95 -9.86 37.19
C ALA A 368 -1.73 -10.43 37.93
N GLU A 369 -0.97 -11.33 37.30
CA GLU A 369 0.26 -11.88 37.85
C GLU A 369 1.32 -10.79 38.07
N LYS A 370 1.51 -9.92 37.09
CA LYS A 370 2.44 -8.77 37.15
C LYS A 370 2.08 -7.85 38.33
N LEU A 371 0.80 -7.51 38.45
CA LEU A 371 0.31 -6.66 39.56
C LEU A 371 0.52 -7.31 40.94
N ARG A 372 0.33 -8.62 41.06
CA ARG A 372 0.65 -9.35 42.30
C ARG A 372 2.12 -9.33 42.64
N ARG A 373 2.98 -9.60 41.65
CA ARG A 373 4.45 -9.59 41.82
C ARG A 373 4.99 -8.21 42.18
N THR A 374 4.40 -7.15 41.69
CA THR A 374 4.80 -5.76 41.98
C THR A 374 4.18 -5.18 43.22
N GLY A 375 3.45 -5.97 44.05
CA GLY A 375 2.79 -5.52 45.27
C GLY A 375 1.60 -4.58 45.02
N GLN A 376 1.02 -4.59 43.84
CA GLN A 376 -0.10 -3.73 43.42
C GLN A 376 -1.40 -4.53 43.22
N ALA A 377 -1.57 -5.59 44.00
CA ALA A 377 -2.75 -6.47 43.90
C ALA A 377 -4.07 -5.74 44.15
N GLU A 378 -4.07 -4.62 44.89
CA GLU A 378 -5.23 -3.76 45.12
C GLU A 378 -5.76 -3.08 43.83
N LYS A 379 -4.97 -3.04 42.78
CA LYS A 379 -5.40 -2.53 41.47
C LYS A 379 -6.16 -3.56 40.65
N ILE A 380 -6.20 -4.81 41.02
CA ILE A 380 -6.95 -5.86 40.33
C ILE A 380 -8.43 -5.68 40.66
N ARG A 381 -9.24 -5.31 39.70
CA ARG A 381 -10.69 -5.14 39.83
C ARG A 381 -11.46 -6.30 39.23
N VAL A 382 -10.98 -6.87 38.14
CA VAL A 382 -11.60 -7.97 37.40
C VAL A 382 -10.55 -9.00 37.01
N GLU A 383 -10.72 -10.25 37.43
CA GLU A 383 -9.80 -11.33 37.02
C GLU A 383 -10.29 -12.11 35.80
N ARG A 384 -11.61 -12.18 35.61
CA ARG A 384 -12.23 -12.92 34.51
C ARG A 384 -13.50 -12.22 34.06
N PHE A 385 -13.81 -12.22 32.79
CA PHE A 385 -15.11 -11.82 32.28
C PHE A 385 -15.97 -13.05 31.94
N ARG A 386 -17.28 -12.85 31.96
CA ARG A 386 -18.25 -13.92 31.73
C ARG A 386 -18.43 -14.20 30.27
N VAL A 387 -18.30 -15.47 29.88
CA VAL A 387 -18.64 -15.97 28.54
C VAL A 387 -19.91 -16.82 28.68
N GLU A 388 -20.91 -16.48 27.90
CA GLU A 388 -22.20 -17.15 27.84
C GLU A 388 -22.43 -17.79 26.46
N GLY A 389 -23.12 -18.91 26.41
CA GLY A 389 -23.51 -19.56 25.15
C GLY A 389 -23.35 -21.06 25.20
N GLN A 390 -23.94 -21.74 24.22
CA GLN A 390 -23.93 -23.22 24.13
C GLN A 390 -22.65 -23.77 23.44
N THR A 391 -21.62 -22.96 23.33
CA THR A 391 -20.46 -23.24 22.46
C THR A 391 -19.38 -24.09 23.11
N GLU A 392 -19.35 -24.26 24.44
CA GLU A 392 -18.25 -24.98 25.09
C GLU A 392 -18.12 -26.43 24.60
N ASP A 393 -19.23 -27.16 24.40
CA ASP A 393 -19.19 -28.49 23.86
C ASP A 393 -18.81 -28.51 22.37
N CYS A 394 -19.30 -27.56 21.59
CA CYS A 394 -18.95 -27.45 20.18
C CYS A 394 -17.49 -27.02 20.01
N ALA A 395 -17.00 -26.09 20.80
CA ALA A 395 -15.60 -25.65 20.82
C ALA A 395 -14.64 -26.80 21.18
N ARG A 396 -15.02 -27.64 22.13
CA ARG A 396 -14.27 -28.84 22.46
C ARG A 396 -14.25 -29.83 21.31
N LEU A 397 -15.41 -30.10 20.71
CA LEU A 397 -15.53 -31.03 19.57
C LEU A 397 -14.73 -30.55 18.36
N VAL A 398 -14.73 -29.24 18.09
CA VAL A 398 -13.93 -28.64 17.02
C VAL A 398 -12.44 -28.77 17.32
N ARG A 399 -11.99 -28.51 18.55
CA ARG A 399 -10.60 -28.71 18.97
C ARG A 399 -10.16 -30.17 18.79
N GLU A 400 -10.98 -31.12 19.21
CA GLU A 400 -10.67 -32.52 19.04
C GLU A 400 -10.63 -32.92 17.55
N LEU A 401 -11.53 -32.33 16.74
CA LEU A 401 -11.52 -32.52 15.30
C LEU A 401 -10.25 -31.92 14.68
N GLU A 402 -9.83 -30.76 15.10
CA GLU A 402 -8.58 -30.14 14.68
C GLU A 402 -7.36 -30.92 15.13
N ASN A 403 -7.37 -31.48 16.34
CA ASN A 403 -6.31 -32.37 16.82
C ASN A 403 -6.24 -33.62 15.94
N CYS A 404 -7.37 -34.24 15.60
CA CYS A 404 -7.40 -35.37 14.70
C CYS A 404 -6.88 -35.05 13.28
N LEU A 405 -7.21 -33.85 12.77
CA LEU A 405 -6.68 -33.34 11.51
C LEU A 405 -5.21 -32.93 11.64
N SER A 406 -4.73 -32.69 12.84
CA SER A 406 -3.37 -32.28 13.17
C SER A 406 -2.39 -33.44 13.23
N CYS A 407 -2.85 -34.64 13.61
CA CYS A 407 -2.00 -35.85 13.53
C CYS A 407 -1.56 -36.15 12.10
N THR A 408 -2.26 -35.58 11.10
CA THR A 408 -1.87 -35.65 9.69
C THR A 408 -0.99 -34.48 9.28
N TRP A 409 -0.83 -33.46 10.14
CA TRP A 409 -0.05 -32.26 9.79
C TRP A 409 1.43 -32.57 9.59
N GLU A 410 2.01 -33.41 10.41
CA GLU A 410 3.41 -33.88 10.31
C GLU A 410 3.67 -34.55 8.96
N LEU A 411 2.77 -35.39 8.50
CA LEU A 411 2.86 -36.02 7.20
C LEU A 411 2.89 -35.03 6.04
N TRP A 412 2.01 -34.02 6.11
CA TRP A 412 1.97 -32.98 5.12
C TRP A 412 3.18 -32.03 5.20
N TYR A 413 3.67 -31.77 6.42
CA TYR A 413 4.85 -30.98 6.63
C TYR A 413 6.11 -31.67 6.10
N GLU A 414 6.24 -32.98 6.29
CA GLU A 414 7.31 -33.77 5.67
C GLU A 414 7.27 -33.71 4.14
N ALA A 415 6.07 -33.82 3.55
CA ALA A 415 5.90 -33.65 2.12
C ALA A 415 6.28 -32.23 1.65
N ALA A 416 5.95 -31.22 2.43
CA ALA A 416 6.37 -29.82 2.18
C ALA A 416 7.88 -29.64 2.30
N CYS A 417 8.52 -30.26 3.29
CA CYS A 417 9.98 -30.29 3.42
C CYS A 417 10.67 -30.96 2.24
N ALA A 418 10.09 -32.07 1.72
CA ALA A 418 10.60 -32.74 0.53
C ALA A 418 10.51 -31.83 -0.70
N TYR A 419 9.39 -31.15 -0.87
CA TYR A 419 9.22 -30.17 -1.96
C TYR A 419 10.23 -29.02 -1.84
N TYR A 420 10.38 -28.43 -0.65
CA TYR A 420 11.35 -27.36 -0.38
C TYR A 420 12.80 -27.77 -0.71
N ARG A 421 13.22 -28.99 -0.33
CA ARG A 421 14.56 -29.49 -0.66
C ARG A 421 14.84 -29.54 -2.16
N THR A 422 13.81 -29.72 -2.97
CA THR A 422 13.91 -29.84 -4.43
C THR A 422 13.80 -28.48 -5.13
N HIS A 423 12.99 -27.54 -4.58
CA HIS A 423 12.59 -26.31 -5.27
C HIS A 423 13.09 -25.03 -4.58
N GLY A 424 13.55 -25.10 -3.32
CA GLY A 424 14.06 -23.96 -2.55
C GLY A 424 12.98 -23.07 -1.93
N ASP A 425 11.71 -23.27 -2.23
CA ASP A 425 10.57 -22.55 -1.66
C ASP A 425 9.30 -23.39 -1.60
N LEU A 426 8.23 -22.85 -1.01
CA LEU A 426 6.90 -23.47 -0.99
C LEU A 426 5.89 -22.78 -1.93
N LYS A 427 6.33 -22.29 -3.09
CA LYS A 427 5.43 -21.81 -4.15
C LYS A 427 4.75 -22.97 -4.89
N VAL A 428 4.18 -23.90 -4.12
CA VAL A 428 3.59 -25.13 -4.62
C VAL A 428 2.37 -24.83 -5.51
N PRO A 429 2.34 -25.31 -6.77
CA PRO A 429 1.16 -25.17 -7.63
C PRO A 429 -0.07 -25.83 -7.01
N LYS A 430 -1.26 -25.22 -7.16
CA LYS A 430 -2.52 -25.74 -6.58
C LYS A 430 -2.81 -27.19 -6.92
N ARG A 431 -2.45 -27.63 -8.13
CA ARG A 431 -2.68 -28.99 -8.64
C ARG A 431 -1.56 -29.98 -8.34
N HIS A 432 -0.53 -29.53 -7.60
CA HIS A 432 0.60 -30.40 -7.29
C HIS A 432 0.19 -31.53 -6.35
N VAL A 433 0.49 -32.76 -6.78
CA VAL A 433 0.30 -33.99 -6.03
C VAL A 433 1.67 -34.64 -5.88
N THR A 434 2.00 -35.09 -4.68
CA THR A 434 3.25 -35.82 -4.41
C THR A 434 3.22 -37.22 -5.03
N GLU A 435 4.37 -37.86 -5.13
CA GLU A 435 4.47 -39.26 -5.58
C GLU A 435 3.64 -40.23 -4.69
N SER A 436 3.47 -39.91 -3.41
CA SER A 436 2.63 -40.63 -2.46
C SER A 436 1.12 -40.33 -2.60
N GLY A 437 0.71 -39.54 -3.57
CA GLY A 437 -0.69 -39.20 -3.82
C GLY A 437 -1.26 -38.08 -2.94
N LEU A 438 -0.42 -37.35 -2.16
CA LEU A 438 -0.85 -36.24 -1.33
C LEU A 438 -1.06 -34.99 -2.17
N GLN A 439 -2.21 -34.34 -2.08
CA GLN A 439 -2.51 -33.07 -2.75
C GLN A 439 -1.82 -31.90 -2.05
N LEU A 440 -0.49 -31.85 -2.09
CA LEU A 440 0.31 -30.87 -1.37
C LEU A 440 -0.07 -29.42 -1.73
N GLY A 441 -0.37 -29.14 -3.00
CA GLY A 441 -0.78 -27.80 -3.43
C GLY A 441 -2.06 -27.32 -2.76
N VAL A 442 -3.03 -28.22 -2.55
CA VAL A 442 -4.29 -27.90 -1.84
C VAL A 442 -4.01 -27.68 -0.36
N TRP A 443 -3.16 -28.51 0.26
CA TRP A 443 -2.80 -28.36 1.66
C TRP A 443 -2.08 -27.03 1.93
N ILE A 444 -1.08 -26.66 1.14
CA ILE A 444 -0.36 -25.38 1.24
C ILE A 444 -1.33 -24.21 1.10
N GLN A 445 -2.28 -24.26 0.14
CA GLN A 445 -3.29 -23.22 0.02
C GLN A 445 -4.21 -23.15 1.24
N THR A 446 -4.52 -24.28 1.85
CA THR A 446 -5.30 -24.33 3.09
C THR A 446 -4.51 -23.65 4.23
N GLN A 447 -3.21 -23.92 4.37
CA GLN A 447 -2.39 -23.24 5.38
C GLN A 447 -2.36 -21.72 5.16
N ARG A 448 -2.21 -21.26 3.91
CA ARG A 448 -2.30 -19.84 3.55
C ARG A 448 -3.64 -19.21 3.92
N ALA A 449 -4.73 -19.89 3.59
CA ALA A 449 -6.09 -19.43 3.90
C ALA A 449 -6.33 -19.31 5.41
N VAL A 450 -5.82 -20.28 6.19
CA VAL A 450 -5.89 -20.25 7.66
C VAL A 450 -5.07 -19.10 8.23
N TYR A 451 -3.86 -18.91 7.75
CA TYR A 451 -2.98 -17.81 8.18
C TYR A 451 -3.53 -16.44 7.80
N GLY A 452 -4.07 -16.28 6.59
CA GLY A 452 -4.67 -15.05 6.08
C GLY A 452 -6.09 -14.76 6.59
N GLY A 453 -6.65 -15.63 7.46
CA GLY A 453 -7.96 -15.44 8.08
C GLY A 453 -9.17 -15.68 7.18
N SER A 454 -8.97 -16.10 5.95
CA SER A 454 -10.05 -16.55 5.06
C SER A 454 -10.32 -18.05 5.23
N GLY A 455 -9.39 -18.77 5.84
CA GLY A 455 -9.50 -20.15 6.25
C GLY A 455 -9.93 -20.27 7.71
N ARG A 456 -10.74 -21.28 8.03
CA ARG A 456 -11.09 -21.56 9.43
C ARG A 456 -10.15 -22.62 9.99
N GLY A 457 -9.69 -22.37 11.21
CA GLY A 457 -8.67 -23.12 11.92
C GLY A 457 -7.54 -22.19 12.33
N THR A 458 -6.77 -22.55 13.33
CA THR A 458 -5.61 -21.77 13.76
C THR A 458 -4.34 -22.54 13.45
N LEU A 459 -3.36 -21.83 12.91
CA LEU A 459 -2.00 -22.30 12.90
C LEU A 459 -1.35 -21.91 14.23
N SER A 460 -0.84 -22.88 14.97
CA SER A 460 -0.04 -22.56 16.15
C SER A 460 1.20 -21.78 15.74
N PRO A 461 1.74 -20.90 16.62
CA PRO A 461 2.98 -20.17 16.36
C PRO A 461 4.12 -21.10 15.92
N ASP A 462 4.23 -22.29 16.53
CA ASP A 462 5.25 -23.27 16.16
C ASP A 462 5.10 -23.81 14.74
N ARG A 463 3.86 -24.01 14.27
CA ARG A 463 3.58 -24.42 12.89
C ARG A 463 3.89 -23.33 11.89
N VAL A 464 3.56 -22.08 12.24
CA VAL A 464 3.94 -20.90 11.42
C VAL A 464 5.46 -20.81 11.33
N LYS A 465 6.15 -20.93 12.44
CA LYS A 465 7.62 -20.92 12.50
C LYS A 465 8.23 -22.05 11.66
N ALA A 466 7.68 -23.27 11.78
CA ALA A 466 8.13 -24.42 11.01
C ALA A 466 7.93 -24.20 9.49
N LEU A 467 6.78 -23.72 9.06
CA LEU A 467 6.51 -23.41 7.65
C LEU A 467 7.38 -22.26 7.13
N ASN A 468 7.64 -21.23 7.93
CA ASN A 468 8.57 -20.16 7.57
C ASN A 468 9.98 -20.68 7.33
N ALA A 469 10.45 -21.63 8.16
CA ALA A 469 11.77 -22.24 8.04
C ALA A 469 11.99 -22.99 6.70
N ILE A 470 10.90 -23.38 6.03
CA ILE A 470 10.93 -24.04 4.72
C ILE A 470 10.36 -23.14 3.59
N GLY A 471 10.51 -21.81 3.74
CA GLY A 471 10.19 -20.88 2.66
C GLY A 471 8.71 -20.71 2.36
N MET A 472 7.83 -20.77 3.37
CA MET A 472 6.39 -20.57 3.18
C MET A 472 6.07 -19.14 2.83
N VAL A 473 5.42 -18.95 1.70
CA VAL A 473 4.84 -17.68 1.26
C VAL A 473 3.38 -17.64 1.70
N TRP A 474 3.04 -16.80 2.68
CA TRP A 474 1.71 -16.74 3.30
C TRP A 474 0.67 -15.96 2.51
N GLY A 475 1.11 -14.97 1.72
CA GLY A 475 0.24 -14.17 0.88
C GLY A 475 -0.18 -14.88 -0.42
N ASP A 476 -0.86 -14.14 -1.27
CA ASP A 476 -1.08 -14.58 -2.65
C ASP A 476 0.31 -14.77 -3.30
N VAL A 477 0.53 -15.97 -3.83
CA VAL A 477 1.80 -16.31 -4.50
C VAL A 477 2.05 -15.37 -5.68
N GLN A 478 0.98 -14.91 -6.35
CA GLN A 478 1.08 -13.92 -7.40
C GLN A 478 1.43 -12.53 -6.86
N GLU A 479 0.93 -12.19 -5.66
CA GLU A 479 1.29 -10.95 -5.00
C GLU A 479 2.72 -11.01 -4.47
N ALA A 480 3.13 -12.13 -3.87
CA ALA A 480 4.51 -12.33 -3.42
C ALA A 480 5.50 -12.26 -4.60
N ALA A 481 5.22 -12.98 -5.69
CA ALA A 481 6.05 -12.94 -6.90
C ALA A 481 6.08 -11.54 -7.55
N TRP A 482 4.97 -10.81 -7.45
CA TRP A 482 4.93 -9.43 -7.90
C TRP A 482 5.76 -8.51 -6.99
N ASN A 483 5.70 -8.72 -5.67
CA ASN A 483 6.50 -7.98 -4.70
C ASN A 483 7.99 -8.24 -4.87
N ASP A 484 8.41 -9.50 -5.10
CA ASP A 484 9.80 -9.84 -5.41
C ASP A 484 10.30 -9.04 -6.63
N GLY A 485 9.50 -9.00 -7.71
CA GLY A 485 9.82 -8.21 -8.89
C GLY A 485 9.84 -6.70 -8.62
N TRP A 486 8.97 -6.22 -7.76
CA TRP A 486 8.93 -4.82 -7.36
C TRP A 486 10.14 -4.41 -6.49
N GLU A 487 10.56 -5.25 -5.54
CA GLU A 487 11.77 -5.00 -4.73
C GLU A 487 13.03 -4.93 -5.62
N LEU A 488 13.18 -5.84 -6.57
CA LEU A 488 14.29 -5.82 -7.50
C LEU A 488 14.23 -4.61 -8.45
N ALA A 489 13.02 -4.16 -8.83
CA ALA A 489 12.85 -2.94 -9.60
C ALA A 489 13.25 -1.71 -8.78
N ARG A 490 12.94 -1.69 -7.47
CA ARG A 490 13.36 -0.63 -6.56
C ARG A 490 14.88 -0.59 -6.41
N GLU A 491 15.49 -1.74 -6.16
CA GLU A 491 16.97 -1.86 -6.08
C GLU A 491 17.65 -1.37 -7.37
N TYR A 492 17.11 -1.75 -8.52
CA TYR A 492 17.59 -1.28 -9.80
C TYR A 492 17.46 0.25 -9.96
N PHE A 493 16.33 0.82 -9.52
CA PHE A 493 16.10 2.26 -9.54
C PHE A 493 17.08 3.01 -8.62
N GLU A 494 17.30 2.51 -7.40
CA GLU A 494 18.26 3.08 -6.46
C GLU A 494 19.69 3.09 -7.01
N ALA A 495 20.05 2.05 -7.77
CA ALA A 495 21.37 1.95 -8.38
C ALA A 495 21.54 2.78 -9.67
N ASN A 496 20.47 2.94 -10.47
CA ASN A 496 20.56 3.52 -11.83
C ASN A 496 19.78 4.84 -11.99
N GLY A 497 19.00 5.27 -10.99
CA GLY A 497 18.20 6.49 -11.03
C GLY A 497 17.00 6.45 -12.00
N SER A 498 16.73 5.33 -12.66
CA SER A 498 15.67 5.19 -13.65
C SER A 498 15.25 3.74 -13.84
N LEU A 499 13.97 3.49 -14.11
CA LEU A 499 13.43 2.18 -14.53
C LEU A 499 13.34 2.02 -16.05
N LEU A 500 14.27 2.59 -16.80
CA LEU A 500 14.51 2.27 -18.23
C LEU A 500 15.31 0.97 -18.37
N VAL A 501 14.78 -0.10 -17.77
CA VAL A 501 15.42 -1.41 -17.70
C VAL A 501 15.48 -2.03 -19.11
N PRO A 502 16.65 -2.49 -19.61
CA PRO A 502 16.75 -3.28 -20.84
C PRO A 502 15.96 -4.59 -20.72
N GLU A 503 15.41 -5.09 -21.83
CA GLU A 503 14.54 -6.26 -21.82
C GLU A 503 15.26 -7.56 -21.41
N ASP A 504 16.56 -7.62 -21.67
CA ASP A 504 17.47 -8.72 -21.33
C ASP A 504 18.15 -8.57 -19.97
N CYS A 505 17.78 -7.55 -19.20
CA CYS A 505 18.36 -7.31 -17.89
C CYS A 505 17.90 -8.34 -16.86
N GLU A 506 18.88 -8.96 -16.20
CA GLU A 506 18.68 -9.86 -15.07
C GLU A 506 19.30 -9.26 -13.79
N VAL A 507 18.59 -9.36 -12.67
CA VAL A 507 19.06 -8.96 -11.35
C VAL A 507 18.90 -10.15 -10.43
N HIS A 508 19.98 -10.62 -9.84
CA HIS A 508 20.01 -11.81 -8.95
C HIS A 508 19.36 -13.07 -9.58
N GLY A 509 19.50 -13.25 -10.91
CA GLY A 509 18.89 -14.35 -11.64
C GLY A 509 17.39 -14.17 -11.96
N PHE A 510 16.83 -13.00 -11.67
CA PHE A 510 15.46 -12.65 -12.01
C PHE A 510 15.43 -11.79 -13.28
N GLU A 511 14.61 -12.18 -14.27
CA GLU A 511 14.45 -11.49 -15.56
C GLU A 511 13.70 -10.14 -15.39
N LEU A 512 14.34 -9.17 -14.73
CA LEU A 512 13.72 -7.89 -14.38
C LEU A 512 13.22 -7.13 -15.62
N GLY A 513 13.98 -7.16 -16.72
CA GLY A 513 13.59 -6.49 -17.97
C GLY A 513 12.27 -7.01 -18.52
N LYS A 514 12.08 -8.33 -18.55
CA LYS A 514 10.82 -8.96 -18.99
C LYS A 514 9.67 -8.67 -18.03
N TRP A 515 9.95 -8.67 -16.72
CA TRP A 515 8.94 -8.34 -15.72
C TRP A 515 8.44 -6.89 -15.87
N ILE A 516 9.33 -5.91 -16.05
CA ILE A 516 8.98 -4.50 -16.32
C ILE A 516 8.18 -4.37 -17.62
N ALA A 517 8.61 -5.05 -18.70
CA ALA A 517 7.89 -5.07 -19.97
C ALA A 517 6.46 -5.63 -19.81
N TYR A 518 6.30 -6.68 -18.99
CA TYR A 518 4.99 -7.24 -18.65
C TYR A 518 4.11 -6.24 -17.88
N GLN A 519 4.65 -5.47 -16.92
CA GLN A 519 3.86 -4.44 -16.19
C GLN A 519 3.40 -3.34 -17.17
N ARG A 520 4.27 -2.89 -18.10
CA ARG A 520 3.92 -1.93 -19.16
C ARG A 520 2.77 -2.46 -20.03
N LYS A 521 2.85 -3.73 -20.43
CA LYS A 521 1.80 -4.41 -21.21
C LYS A 521 0.47 -4.43 -20.42
N ARG A 522 0.50 -4.84 -19.14
CA ARG A 522 -0.68 -4.90 -18.26
C ARG A 522 -1.36 -3.54 -18.11
N LYS A 523 -0.59 -2.45 -18.00
CA LYS A 523 -1.14 -1.09 -17.97
C LYS A 523 -1.83 -0.74 -19.27
N ARG A 524 -1.20 -1.00 -20.43
CA ARG A 524 -1.79 -0.73 -21.76
C ARG A 524 -3.10 -1.49 -21.97
N GLU A 525 -3.21 -2.70 -21.45
CA GLU A 525 -4.41 -3.52 -21.51
C GLU A 525 -5.47 -3.15 -20.45
N GLY A 526 -5.23 -2.16 -19.60
CA GLY A 526 -6.13 -1.79 -18.50
C GLY A 526 -6.28 -2.85 -17.40
N LYS A 527 -5.34 -3.80 -17.32
CA LYS A 527 -5.37 -4.96 -16.40
C LYS A 527 -4.43 -4.81 -15.19
N LEU A 528 -3.70 -3.72 -15.09
CA LEU A 528 -2.82 -3.46 -13.95
C LEU A 528 -3.65 -2.88 -12.80
N PRO A 529 -3.69 -3.51 -11.61
CA PRO A 529 -4.37 -2.97 -10.44
C PRO A 529 -3.81 -1.59 -10.05
N GLU A 530 -4.68 -0.71 -9.60
CA GLU A 530 -4.33 0.68 -9.27
C GLU A 530 -3.24 0.78 -8.19
N ASN A 531 -3.35 -0.05 -7.13
CA ASN A 531 -2.35 -0.10 -6.07
C ASN A 531 -0.95 -0.48 -6.58
N ARG A 532 -0.87 -1.38 -7.58
CA ARG A 532 0.41 -1.77 -8.20
C ARG A 532 0.93 -0.68 -9.14
N ARG A 533 0.03 0.02 -9.83
CA ARG A 533 0.39 1.15 -10.68
C ARG A 533 1.06 2.24 -9.85
N VAL A 534 0.42 2.65 -8.75
CA VAL A 534 0.95 3.68 -7.84
C VAL A 534 2.33 3.27 -7.31
N ARG A 535 2.48 2.06 -6.79
CA ARG A 535 3.75 1.56 -6.26
C ARG A 535 4.88 1.56 -7.31
N LEU A 536 4.57 1.30 -8.58
CA LEU A 536 5.56 1.37 -9.66
C LEU A 536 5.90 2.80 -10.03
N GLU A 537 4.92 3.71 -9.99
CA GLU A 537 5.14 5.14 -10.22
C GLU A 537 6.00 5.77 -9.12
N ASP A 538 5.81 5.36 -7.87
CA ASP A 538 6.60 5.81 -6.72
C ASP A 538 8.10 5.49 -6.83
N ILE A 539 8.45 4.40 -7.52
CA ILE A 539 9.85 4.05 -7.82
C ILE A 539 10.27 4.47 -9.25
N GLY A 540 9.64 5.51 -9.80
CA GLY A 540 10.05 6.10 -11.07
C GLY A 540 9.76 5.24 -12.30
N MET A 541 8.67 4.47 -12.32
CA MET A 541 8.30 3.64 -13.46
C MET A 541 8.05 4.45 -14.71
N VAL A 542 8.82 4.18 -15.71
CA VAL A 542 8.66 4.76 -17.03
C VAL A 542 7.71 3.89 -17.85
N TRP A 543 6.48 4.38 -18.07
CA TRP A 543 5.45 3.63 -18.78
C TRP A 543 5.66 3.60 -20.29
N ASP A 544 6.04 4.70 -20.88
CA ASP A 544 6.45 4.78 -22.28
C ASP A 544 7.97 4.88 -22.38
N ALA A 545 8.61 3.72 -22.50
CA ALA A 545 10.06 3.65 -22.60
C ALA A 545 10.58 4.23 -23.93
N ALA A 546 9.74 4.27 -24.98
CA ALA A 546 10.13 4.84 -26.27
C ALA A 546 10.16 6.37 -26.17
N GLU A 547 9.13 6.97 -25.58
CA GLU A 547 9.08 8.41 -25.32
C GLU A 547 10.20 8.87 -24.38
N ALA A 548 10.40 8.15 -23.27
CA ALA A 548 11.44 8.50 -22.31
C ALA A 548 12.86 8.41 -22.93
N LYS A 549 13.13 7.40 -23.77
CA LYS A 549 14.38 7.33 -24.52
C LYS A 549 14.49 8.48 -25.51
N TRP A 550 13.40 8.82 -26.17
CA TRP A 550 13.39 9.95 -27.09
C TRP A 550 13.68 11.26 -26.35
N GLU A 551 13.08 11.50 -25.18
CA GLU A 551 13.33 12.66 -24.33
C GLU A 551 14.79 12.77 -23.90
N MET A 552 15.39 11.69 -23.46
CA MET A 552 16.79 11.65 -23.07
C MET A 552 17.71 12.03 -24.26
N HIS A 553 17.45 11.47 -25.44
CA HIS A 553 18.22 11.78 -26.63
C HIS A 553 17.95 13.20 -27.16
N TYR A 554 16.73 13.70 -26.98
CA TYR A 554 16.38 15.08 -27.30
C TYR A 554 17.10 16.08 -26.40
N ALA A 555 17.24 15.78 -25.10
CA ALA A 555 18.01 16.61 -24.17
C ALA A 555 19.47 16.72 -24.63
N GLU A 556 20.10 15.63 -25.07
CA GLU A 556 21.44 15.65 -25.63
C GLU A 556 21.53 16.51 -26.92
N ALA A 557 20.52 16.40 -27.80
CA ALA A 557 20.45 17.21 -29.00
C ALA A 557 20.27 18.70 -28.67
N LYS A 558 19.48 19.03 -27.64
CA LYS A 558 19.28 20.39 -27.16
C LYS A 558 20.56 20.97 -26.55
N ALA A 559 21.29 20.17 -25.76
CA ALA A 559 22.58 20.58 -25.22
C ALA A 559 23.59 20.88 -26.34
N TYR A 560 23.68 19.98 -27.33
CA TYR A 560 24.54 20.20 -28.50
C TYR A 560 24.16 21.48 -29.26
N PHE A 561 22.85 21.74 -29.44
CA PHE A 561 22.38 22.96 -30.11
C PHE A 561 22.75 24.21 -29.31
N ALA A 562 22.66 24.17 -28.00
CA ALA A 562 23.04 25.31 -27.13
C ALA A 562 24.52 25.65 -27.23
N GLU A 563 25.38 24.66 -27.41
CA GLU A 563 26.84 24.84 -27.58
C GLU A 563 27.24 25.25 -28.99
N ASN A 564 26.55 24.71 -30.02
CA ASN A 564 27.03 24.81 -31.44
C ASN A 564 26.09 25.66 -32.33
N GLY A 565 24.92 26.11 -31.82
CA GLY A 565 23.96 26.92 -32.56
C GLY A 565 23.23 26.20 -33.72
N ASN A 566 23.48 24.92 -33.94
CA ASN A 566 22.84 24.13 -34.98
C ASN A 566 22.90 22.62 -34.69
N LEU A 567 22.11 21.83 -35.42
CA LEU A 567 22.12 20.36 -35.35
C LEU A 567 22.82 19.70 -36.57
N ASN A 568 23.85 20.32 -37.13
CA ASN A 568 24.68 19.73 -38.18
C ASN A 568 25.71 18.76 -37.59
N ILE A 569 25.21 17.68 -37.00
CA ILE A 569 26.02 16.72 -36.25
C ILE A 569 26.56 15.64 -37.22
N PRO A 570 27.89 15.38 -37.24
CA PRO A 570 28.46 14.27 -37.99
C PRO A 570 27.88 12.94 -37.51
N LYS A 571 27.59 12.00 -38.43
CA LYS A 571 26.97 10.70 -38.06
C LYS A 571 27.74 9.94 -36.96
N ALA A 572 29.06 10.06 -36.95
CA ALA A 572 29.94 9.40 -36.00
C ALA A 572 30.07 10.15 -34.64
N TYR A 573 29.45 11.31 -34.49
CA TYR A 573 29.58 12.10 -33.26
C TYR A 573 28.96 11.37 -32.09
N ARG A 574 29.73 11.31 -30.98
CA ARG A 574 29.33 10.76 -29.71
C ARG A 574 29.31 11.84 -28.63
N THR A 575 28.33 11.79 -27.74
CA THR A 575 28.32 12.60 -26.52
C THR A 575 29.42 12.15 -25.56
N LYS A 576 29.65 12.88 -24.50
CA LYS A 576 30.61 12.52 -23.44
C LYS A 576 30.33 11.14 -22.83
N ASP A 577 29.06 10.76 -22.75
CA ASP A 577 28.61 9.46 -22.28
C ASP A 577 28.60 8.36 -23.34
N GLY A 578 29.19 8.64 -24.50
CA GLY A 578 29.39 7.66 -25.60
C GLY A 578 28.19 7.47 -26.52
N PHE A 579 27.07 8.19 -26.33
CA PHE A 579 25.87 8.08 -27.14
C PHE A 579 26.11 8.62 -28.57
N LEU A 580 25.67 7.86 -29.57
CA LEU A 580 25.79 8.22 -31.01
C LEU A 580 24.73 9.25 -31.42
N LEU A 581 24.85 10.50 -30.95
CA LEU A 581 23.90 11.58 -31.20
C LEU A 581 23.74 11.85 -32.71
N GLY A 582 24.81 11.80 -33.48
CA GLY A 582 24.75 12.01 -34.94
C GLY A 582 23.89 10.97 -35.68
N MET A 583 23.95 9.70 -35.24
CA MET A 583 23.10 8.63 -35.76
C MET A 583 21.65 8.81 -35.39
N TRP A 584 21.39 9.24 -34.13
CA TRP A 584 20.04 9.50 -33.66
C TRP A 584 19.39 10.65 -34.45
N VAL A 585 20.05 11.79 -34.60
CA VAL A 585 19.57 12.92 -35.42
C VAL A 585 19.30 12.52 -36.87
N ALA A 586 20.19 11.71 -37.46
CA ALA A 586 19.95 11.14 -38.79
C ALA A 586 18.74 10.18 -38.82
N GLY A 587 18.47 9.48 -37.74
CA GLY A 587 17.27 8.66 -37.52
C GLY A 587 16.00 9.50 -37.49
N GLN A 588 16.00 10.60 -36.73
CA GLN A 588 14.85 11.52 -36.63
C GLN A 588 14.50 12.13 -38.00
N ARG A 589 15.52 12.50 -38.80
CA ARG A 589 15.29 13.00 -40.18
C ARG A 589 14.54 11.99 -41.04
N ARG A 590 14.88 10.70 -40.94
CA ARG A 590 14.19 9.63 -41.67
C ARG A 590 12.81 9.33 -41.16
N ALA A 591 12.61 9.49 -39.83
CA ALA A 591 11.34 9.19 -39.18
C ALA A 591 10.28 10.31 -39.32
N ARG A 592 10.62 11.47 -39.90
CA ARG A 592 9.73 12.63 -40.01
C ARG A 592 8.33 12.30 -40.54
N GLU A 593 8.25 11.49 -41.60
CA GLU A 593 6.99 11.22 -42.30
C GLU A 593 6.17 10.07 -41.70
N LYS A 594 6.79 9.14 -40.99
CA LYS A 594 6.14 7.89 -40.54
C LYS A 594 6.48 7.44 -39.12
N GLY A 595 7.15 8.26 -38.30
CA GLY A 595 7.61 7.80 -36.98
C GLY A 595 7.66 8.84 -35.87
N LEU A 596 7.44 10.13 -36.17
CA LEU A 596 7.45 11.20 -35.19
C LEU A 596 6.04 11.76 -34.95
N THR A 597 5.75 12.10 -33.72
CA THR A 597 4.53 12.84 -33.40
C THR A 597 4.66 14.32 -33.79
N PRO A 598 3.54 15.05 -34.07
CA PRO A 598 3.59 16.49 -34.34
C PRO A 598 4.36 17.28 -33.29
N GLY A 599 4.18 16.98 -32.00
CA GLY A 599 4.90 17.64 -30.90
C GLY A 599 6.40 17.37 -30.90
N GLN A 600 6.85 16.18 -31.29
CA GLN A 600 8.27 15.87 -31.44
C GLN A 600 8.90 16.61 -32.61
N ILE A 601 8.16 16.77 -33.69
CA ILE A 601 8.61 17.57 -34.86
C ILE A 601 8.78 19.03 -34.44
N GLU A 602 7.77 19.64 -33.82
CA GLU A 602 7.81 21.02 -33.34
C GLU A 602 8.98 21.29 -32.40
N ARG A 603 9.25 20.37 -31.49
CA ARG A 603 10.35 20.48 -30.53
C ARG A 603 11.72 20.35 -31.23
N LEU A 604 11.86 19.48 -32.24
CA LEU A 604 13.07 19.36 -33.04
C LEU A 604 13.29 20.61 -33.89
N ASP A 605 12.21 21.20 -34.44
CA ASP A 605 12.27 22.47 -35.17
C ASP A 605 12.77 23.61 -34.27
N ALA A 606 12.29 23.66 -32.99
CA ALA A 606 12.70 24.68 -32.04
C ALA A 606 14.20 24.67 -31.71
N ILE A 607 14.88 23.53 -31.89
CA ILE A 607 16.34 23.38 -31.73
C ILE A 607 17.08 23.35 -33.07
N GLY A 608 16.50 23.91 -34.13
CA GLY A 608 17.16 24.10 -35.40
C GLY A 608 17.36 22.83 -36.22
N MET A 609 16.41 21.87 -36.14
CA MET A 609 16.47 20.64 -36.95
C MET A 609 16.28 20.92 -38.41
N VAL A 610 17.31 20.60 -39.21
CA VAL A 610 17.23 20.64 -40.68
C VAL A 610 16.77 19.30 -41.21
N TRP A 611 15.55 19.23 -41.67
CA TRP A 611 14.92 17.98 -42.15
C TRP A 611 15.37 17.50 -43.51
N LYS A 612 15.61 18.40 -44.44
CA LYS A 612 16.21 18.07 -45.75
C LYS A 612 17.70 17.90 -45.53
N GLY A 613 18.24 16.81 -46.04
CA GLY A 613 19.53 16.24 -45.70
C GLY A 613 20.68 17.24 -45.61
N SER A 614 21.73 16.89 -44.87
CA SER A 614 22.96 17.69 -44.67
C SER A 614 23.63 18.13 -45.98
N PHE A 615 23.32 17.49 -47.09
CA PHE A 615 23.75 17.87 -48.44
C PHE A 615 23.11 19.18 -48.92
N ASP A 616 21.85 19.47 -48.60
CA ASP A 616 21.23 20.74 -48.97
C ASP A 616 21.83 21.90 -48.15
N ALA A 617 21.98 21.71 -46.85
CA ALA A 617 22.60 22.72 -45.99
C ALA A 617 24.07 22.97 -46.35
N GLN A 618 24.83 21.90 -46.63
CA GLN A 618 26.23 22.00 -47.11
C GLN A 618 26.31 22.67 -48.48
N TRP A 619 25.37 22.36 -49.36
CA TRP A 619 25.31 22.97 -50.67
C TRP A 619 24.98 24.47 -50.58
N GLN A 620 23.98 24.86 -49.79
CA GLN A 620 23.61 26.28 -49.54
C GLN A 620 24.76 27.06 -48.89
N SER A 621 25.46 26.47 -47.94
CA SER A 621 26.62 27.07 -47.29
C SER A 621 27.80 27.27 -48.28
N ALA A 622 28.00 26.30 -49.19
CA ALA A 622 28.99 26.43 -50.20
C ALA A 622 28.57 27.42 -51.31
N TYR A 623 27.28 27.46 -51.64
CA TYR A 623 26.72 28.42 -52.60
C TYR A 623 26.81 29.84 -52.07
N ALA A 624 26.55 30.12 -50.81
CA ALA A 624 26.73 31.44 -50.18
C ALA A 624 28.19 31.93 -50.33
N ARG A 625 29.17 31.05 -50.10
CA ARG A 625 30.59 31.38 -50.33
C ARG A 625 30.91 31.62 -51.80
N ALA A 626 30.22 30.97 -52.73
CA ALA A 626 30.36 31.24 -54.18
C ALA A 626 29.71 32.58 -54.55
N GLU A 627 28.61 32.96 -53.91
CA GLU A 627 28.02 34.30 -54.06
C GLU A 627 28.96 35.40 -53.56
N ASP A 628 29.59 35.21 -52.40
CA ASP A 628 30.55 36.17 -51.84
C ASP A 628 31.75 36.31 -52.81
N TYR A 629 32.30 35.20 -53.29
CA TYR A 629 33.38 35.21 -54.30
C TYR A 629 32.97 35.96 -55.61
N TYR A 630 31.74 35.70 -56.09
CA TYR A 630 31.22 36.37 -57.29
C TYR A 630 31.03 37.87 -57.01
N ARG A 631 30.60 38.25 -55.85
CA ARG A 631 30.42 39.68 -55.45
C ARG A 631 31.78 40.43 -55.44
N GLU A 632 32.83 39.72 -55.04
CA GLU A 632 34.20 40.31 -55.00
C GLU A 632 34.93 40.31 -56.38
N ASN A 633 34.69 39.29 -57.18
CA ASN A 633 35.48 39.02 -58.38
C ASN A 633 34.68 39.18 -59.68
N GLY A 634 33.38 39.36 -59.68
CA GLY A 634 32.49 39.52 -60.81
C GLY A 634 32.29 38.27 -61.66
N ASN A 635 32.85 37.12 -61.30
CA ASN A 635 32.74 35.85 -62.02
C ASN A 635 32.99 34.67 -61.13
N LEU A 636 32.70 33.43 -61.60
CA LEU A 636 32.97 32.18 -60.90
C LEU A 636 34.16 31.38 -61.47
N ASN A 637 35.18 32.10 -62.04
CA ASN A 637 36.42 31.44 -62.51
C ASN A 637 37.36 31.13 -61.35
N ILE A 638 36.88 30.22 -60.41
CA ILE A 638 37.61 29.87 -59.24
C ILE A 638 38.64 28.80 -59.47
N PRO A 639 39.93 29.05 -59.18
CA PRO A 639 40.96 28.03 -59.27
C PRO A 639 40.69 26.81 -58.45
N TYR A 640 41.00 25.59 -58.95
CA TYR A 640 40.69 24.33 -58.21
C TYR A 640 41.26 24.27 -56.83
N VAL A 641 42.38 24.90 -56.55
CA VAL A 641 43.05 24.94 -55.25
C VAL A 641 42.58 26.05 -54.35
N TYR A 642 41.69 26.93 -54.82
CA TYR A 642 41.21 28.08 -53.99
C TYR A 642 40.46 27.67 -52.77
N CYS A 643 40.86 28.27 -51.61
CA CYS A 643 40.21 28.18 -50.34
C CYS A 643 39.72 29.56 -49.90
N THR A 644 38.53 29.66 -49.34
CA THR A 644 38.01 30.85 -48.71
C THR A 644 38.77 31.19 -47.40
N ALA A 645 38.64 32.37 -46.87
CA ALA A 645 39.32 32.81 -45.63
C ALA A 645 39.04 31.91 -44.41
N ASP A 646 37.86 31.23 -44.36
CA ASP A 646 37.47 30.24 -43.38
C ASP A 646 37.98 28.82 -43.70
N GLY A 647 38.88 28.66 -44.66
CA GLY A 647 39.53 27.41 -45.02
C GLY A 647 38.67 26.46 -45.86
N TYR A 648 37.52 26.90 -46.38
CA TYR A 648 36.66 26.07 -47.20
C TYR A 648 37.21 25.96 -48.64
N ARG A 649 37.37 24.75 -49.18
CA ARG A 649 37.92 24.46 -50.53
C ARG A 649 36.88 24.72 -51.63
N LEU A 650 36.56 26.00 -51.86
CA LEU A 650 35.51 26.45 -52.78
C LEU A 650 35.78 26.03 -54.24
N GLY A 651 37.02 26.12 -54.70
CA GLY A 651 37.41 25.69 -56.07
C GLY A 651 37.12 24.20 -56.33
N ARG A 652 37.43 23.35 -55.31
CA ARG A 652 37.16 21.90 -55.42
C ARG A 652 35.67 21.60 -55.39
N TRP A 653 34.89 22.40 -54.60
CA TRP A 653 33.43 22.26 -54.58
C TRP A 653 32.83 22.62 -55.94
N LEU A 654 33.24 23.74 -56.56
CA LEU A 654 32.76 24.18 -57.88
C LEU A 654 33.11 23.18 -58.99
N ALA A 655 34.32 22.63 -58.98
CA ALA A 655 34.75 21.57 -59.90
C ALA A 655 33.83 20.30 -59.72
N ARG A 656 33.46 19.95 -58.58
CA ARG A 656 32.49 18.85 -58.35
C ARG A 656 31.10 19.17 -58.89
N GLN A 657 30.62 20.42 -58.85
CA GLN A 657 29.34 20.80 -59.48
C GLN A 657 29.44 20.70 -61.00
N LYS A 658 30.54 21.15 -61.60
CA LYS A 658 30.80 21.00 -63.02
C LYS A 658 30.87 19.53 -63.45
N SER A 659 31.55 18.69 -62.65
CA SER A 659 31.64 17.25 -62.91
C SER A 659 30.28 16.54 -62.82
N ALA A 660 29.46 16.93 -61.84
CA ALA A 660 28.12 16.40 -61.67
C ALA A 660 27.17 16.75 -62.82
N ARG A 661 27.34 17.91 -63.43
CA ARG A 661 26.63 18.33 -64.67
C ARG A 661 26.96 17.46 -65.86
N ARG A 662 28.26 17.10 -66.00
CA ARG A 662 28.77 16.30 -67.17
C ARG A 662 28.39 14.83 -67.11
N SER A 663 28.18 14.28 -65.89
CA SER A 663 27.90 12.85 -65.70
C SER A 663 26.75 12.63 -64.71
N PRO A 664 25.49 12.92 -65.11
CA PRO A 664 24.35 12.71 -64.24
C PRO A 664 24.19 11.21 -64.00
N GLY A 665 24.25 10.81 -62.70
CA GLY A 665 23.94 9.45 -62.24
C GLY A 665 25.13 8.53 -61.90
N LYS A 666 26.39 8.92 -62.04
CA LYS A 666 27.57 8.09 -61.70
C LYS A 666 27.97 8.18 -60.19
N ASN A 667 27.53 9.19 -59.48
CA ASN A 667 27.75 9.32 -58.00
C ASN A 667 26.46 9.66 -57.32
N SER A 668 25.90 8.75 -56.53
CA SER A 668 24.64 8.87 -55.80
C SER A 668 24.64 9.99 -54.75
N ASN A 669 25.74 10.66 -54.48
CA ASN A 669 25.89 11.66 -53.42
C ASN A 669 25.91 13.13 -53.88
N SER A 670 25.74 13.43 -55.19
CA SER A 670 25.66 14.80 -55.69
C SER A 670 24.56 14.94 -56.73
N VAL A 671 23.32 15.00 -56.27
CA VAL A 671 22.20 15.34 -57.17
C VAL A 671 22.24 16.84 -57.41
N LEU A 672 22.71 17.26 -58.57
CA LEU A 672 22.61 18.64 -59.02
C LEU A 672 21.18 18.85 -59.55
N THR A 673 20.30 19.43 -58.68
CA THR A 673 18.90 19.70 -59.05
C THR A 673 18.81 20.86 -60.05
N ARG A 674 17.70 20.93 -60.80
CA ARG A 674 17.43 22.03 -61.75
C ARG A 674 17.52 23.41 -61.07
N GLU A 675 16.99 23.53 -59.86
CA GLU A 675 17.07 24.74 -59.04
C GLU A 675 18.54 25.14 -58.73
N ARG A 676 19.37 24.17 -58.39
CA ARG A 676 20.80 24.39 -58.10
C ARG A 676 21.59 24.81 -59.33
N ILE A 677 21.21 24.26 -60.48
CA ILE A 677 21.79 24.65 -61.80
C ILE A 677 21.45 26.12 -62.10
N GLU A 678 20.15 26.48 -61.98
CA GLU A 678 19.67 27.84 -62.22
C GLU A 678 20.33 28.85 -61.26
N LYS A 679 20.55 28.48 -59.97
CA LYS A 679 21.27 29.33 -59.02
C LYS A 679 22.73 29.56 -59.43
N LEU A 680 23.43 28.54 -59.84
CA LEU A 680 24.81 28.67 -60.26
C LEU A 680 24.94 29.43 -61.61
N GLU A 681 23.98 29.25 -62.50
CA GLU A 681 23.93 30.00 -63.79
C GLU A 681 23.70 31.52 -63.54
N ARG A 682 22.92 31.89 -62.53
CA ARG A 682 22.79 33.31 -62.16
C ARG A 682 24.10 33.97 -61.69
N LEU A 683 25.02 33.16 -61.13
CA LEU A 683 26.36 33.62 -60.75
C LEU A 683 27.37 33.49 -61.90
N GLY A 684 26.92 33.24 -63.15
CA GLY A 684 27.74 33.19 -64.27
C GLY A 684 28.72 31.98 -64.40
N ILE A 685 28.29 30.82 -63.87
CA ILE A 685 29.12 29.60 -64.00
C ILE A 685 29.25 29.21 -65.44
N GLU A 686 30.50 29.06 -65.97
CA GLU A 686 30.79 28.47 -67.24
C GLU A 686 30.90 26.95 -67.07
N TRP A 687 29.94 26.18 -67.68
CA TRP A 687 29.90 24.73 -67.53
C TRP A 687 30.95 24.02 -68.38
N ASP A 688 31.40 24.66 -69.48
CA ASP A 688 32.27 24.06 -70.51
C ASP A 688 33.62 24.70 -70.61
N ALA A 689 34.14 25.42 -69.66
CA ALA A 689 35.52 25.88 -69.68
C ALA A 689 36.48 24.68 -69.74
N ALA A 690 37.02 24.44 -70.88
CA ALA A 690 38.09 23.49 -71.09
C ALA A 690 39.36 23.94 -70.38
N GLY A 691 39.83 23.10 -69.42
CA GLY A 691 41.08 23.27 -68.72
C GLY A 691 41.40 21.99 -68.00
#